data_898134801b536fdfeb85781255210592
#
_entry.id   898134801b536fdfeb85781255210592
#
_cell.length_a   1.000
_cell.length_b   1.000
_cell.length_c   1.000
_cell.angle_alpha   90.00
_cell.angle_beta   90.00
_cell.angle_gamma   90.00
#
_symmetry.space_group_name_H-M   'P 1'
#
loop_
_entity.id
_entity.type
_entity.pdbx_description
1 polymer ?
#
loop_
_entity_poly.entity_id
_entity_poly.type
_entity_poly.pdbx_seq_one_letter_code
_entity_poly.pdbx_strand_id
1 'polypeptide(L)'
;WVLLRDYNCDGKEDIFANYYSGIKLWKNTSTNGVLSFEPVDNGATIQSNYDFGSPFSAPIYTVSLDVPSITDYDGDGDLDIFSYTEQSTTVYFFKSMQTETGNCETTNYICGNRCYGMFGESPESFAILEGADFDCGFNVTDPRSSDRLHTGSSICSIDLDNNGIKDFVIGDVSENNLGAIFFENAVNGLDSATTVQFDFPAQVGNSLPVNLPLFPCAYYEDVNNNAVSDLLVSPNAYATAEDVNSLWYYQNVGGESTPNFQFTQDDFLQHDMIELGTGAYPVLEDVNGDGLKDLLITNRKSFDPITPSNNHTSRIFCYYNNGTPTVPSFDFNSNNWLPLATDTLDSKYLAFGDDDGDGDKDLLIGVQNGYLVRYENGASTANGYAFSDNGELLKDNNGVTIDVGQFATPQYVDLNEDGLLDLAVGEKNGNVNFYANIGTVNDASYEFREDTLGGMVATNILGIFGYSVPHFFKNEVNEWEVLLGTETGQVNHFSNVSGNLLGDFTLDTTDFQGINEGERCAVWFEDITADDKRDLFIGQIGGGLGFYSSDTIISVNETLFNDIQVYPNPASTQLTIDAGSNWNTVSALELYDLSGRRVWSERVNARITLVNLSNFSEGIYILKLNGTAVRKKIVIRN
;
A
#
# COMPACT_ATOMS: atom_id res chain seq x y z
N TRP A 1 8.36 -7.33 6.74
CA TRP A 1 7.43 -8.41 6.44
C TRP A 1 6.40 -8.62 7.55
N VAL A 2 5.26 -9.16 7.18
CA VAL A 2 4.16 -9.56 8.06
C VAL A 2 3.64 -10.91 7.56
N LEU A 3 3.38 -11.84 8.49
CA LEU A 3 2.74 -13.12 8.21
C LEU A 3 1.53 -13.30 9.12
N LEU A 4 0.46 -13.87 8.59
CA LEU A 4 -0.77 -14.16 9.33
C LEU A 4 -0.87 -15.67 9.56
N ARG A 5 -0.90 -16.09 10.83
CA ARG A 5 -0.99 -17.51 11.24
C ARG A 5 -1.71 -17.62 12.57
N ASP A 6 -2.53 -18.62 12.73
CA ASP A 6 -3.16 -18.95 14.03
C ASP A 6 -2.12 -19.60 14.95
N TYR A 7 -1.49 -18.80 15.83
CA TYR A 7 -0.46 -19.32 16.73
C TYR A 7 -1.02 -20.02 17.95
N ASN A 8 -2.27 -19.70 18.36
CA ASN A 8 -2.81 -20.12 19.63
C ASN A 8 -3.99 -21.09 19.52
N CYS A 9 -4.23 -21.67 18.36
CA CYS A 9 -5.26 -22.65 18.05
C CYS A 9 -6.70 -22.14 18.29
N ASP A 10 -6.94 -20.82 18.21
CA ASP A 10 -8.28 -20.26 18.43
C ASP A 10 -9.08 -20.06 17.14
N GLY A 11 -8.50 -20.39 16.00
CA GLY A 11 -9.10 -20.32 14.66
C GLY A 11 -9.10 -18.91 14.06
N LYS A 12 -8.30 -17.99 14.60
CA LYS A 12 -8.11 -16.65 14.05
C LYS A 12 -6.65 -16.43 13.70
N GLU A 13 -6.45 -15.75 12.58
CA GLU A 13 -5.11 -15.36 12.15
C GLU A 13 -4.53 -14.29 13.08
N ASP A 14 -3.38 -14.58 13.68
CA ASP A 14 -2.55 -13.69 14.48
C ASP A 14 -1.47 -13.05 13.61
N ILE A 15 -0.83 -11.98 14.09
CA ILE A 15 0.17 -11.24 13.34
C ILE A 15 1.57 -11.59 13.85
N PHE A 16 2.40 -12.15 12.97
CA PHE A 16 3.85 -12.23 13.12
C PHE A 16 4.49 -11.13 12.28
N ALA A 17 5.38 -10.35 12.86
CA ALA A 17 6.06 -9.30 12.11
C ALA A 17 7.52 -9.13 12.55
N ASN A 18 8.33 -8.63 11.63
CA ASN A 18 9.70 -8.24 11.96
C ASN A 18 9.73 -7.08 12.95
N TYR A 19 10.63 -7.17 13.91
CA TYR A 19 10.93 -6.09 14.84
C TYR A 19 12.43 -6.05 15.15
N TYR A 20 13.14 -5.10 14.54
CA TYR A 20 14.62 -5.03 14.56
C TYR A 20 15.26 -6.34 14.10
N SER A 21 15.85 -7.10 15.02
CA SER A 21 16.51 -8.38 14.77
C SER A 21 15.74 -9.57 15.36
N GLY A 22 14.41 -9.51 15.37
CA GLY A 22 13.57 -10.59 15.91
C GLY A 22 12.16 -10.55 15.40
N ILE A 23 11.34 -11.46 15.90
CA ILE A 23 9.92 -11.62 15.53
C ILE A 23 9.05 -11.17 16.70
N LYS A 24 8.12 -10.26 16.47
CA LYS A 24 7.03 -9.96 17.40
C LYS A 24 5.74 -10.63 16.97
N LEU A 25 4.90 -10.91 17.96
CA LEU A 25 3.62 -11.57 17.80
C LEU A 25 2.50 -10.73 18.42
N TRP A 26 1.39 -10.61 17.70
CA TRP A 26 0.16 -9.99 18.20
C TRP A 26 -0.98 -10.96 18.05
N LYS A 27 -1.65 -11.25 19.17
CA LYS A 27 -2.85 -12.09 19.22
C LYS A 27 -4.06 -11.35 18.67
N ASN A 28 -4.82 -12.01 17.83
CA ASN A 28 -6.09 -11.52 17.30
C ASN A 28 -7.20 -11.65 18.35
N THR A 29 -7.57 -10.52 18.93
CA THR A 29 -8.66 -10.41 19.92
C THR A 29 -9.96 -9.91 19.31
N SER A 30 -10.07 -9.91 17.97
CA SER A 30 -11.22 -9.43 17.23
C SER A 30 -12.53 -10.10 17.66
N THR A 31 -13.56 -9.30 17.83
CA THR A 31 -14.90 -9.76 18.19
C THR A 31 -15.97 -8.97 17.45
N ASN A 32 -17.06 -9.63 17.07
CA ASN A 32 -18.22 -8.99 16.45
C ASN A 32 -17.92 -8.13 15.20
N GLY A 33 -16.91 -8.55 14.41
CA GLY A 33 -16.52 -7.85 13.18
C GLY A 33 -15.63 -6.61 13.41
N VAL A 34 -15.19 -6.36 14.64
CA VAL A 34 -14.21 -5.31 14.98
C VAL A 34 -12.84 -5.96 15.08
N LEU A 35 -11.90 -5.54 14.23
CA LEU A 35 -10.51 -5.98 14.29
C LEU A 35 -9.83 -5.43 15.56
N SER A 36 -9.12 -6.31 16.26
CA SER A 36 -8.36 -5.96 17.45
C SER A 36 -7.20 -6.93 17.63
N PHE A 37 -6.02 -6.41 17.97
CA PHE A 37 -4.82 -7.20 18.22
C PHE A 37 -4.15 -6.74 19.51
N GLU A 38 -3.64 -7.68 20.28
CA GLU A 38 -2.89 -7.42 21.51
C GLU A 38 -1.50 -8.03 21.43
N PRO A 39 -0.44 -7.31 21.86
CA PRO A 39 0.91 -7.85 21.82
C PRO A 39 1.04 -9.03 22.79
N VAL A 40 1.63 -10.12 22.33
CA VAL A 40 1.98 -11.29 23.14
C VAL A 40 3.24 -11.01 23.94
N ASP A 41 3.37 -11.60 25.13
CA ASP A 41 4.51 -11.45 26.03
C ASP A 41 4.93 -9.98 26.31
N ASN A 42 3.94 -9.08 26.45
CA ASN A 42 4.14 -7.64 26.62
C ASN A 42 4.96 -7.01 25.47
N GLY A 43 4.89 -7.56 24.26
CA GLY A 43 5.58 -7.09 23.07
C GLY A 43 7.06 -7.48 23.04
N ALA A 44 7.48 -8.49 23.79
CA ALA A 44 8.79 -9.11 23.62
C ALA A 44 8.89 -9.85 22.27
N THR A 45 10.11 -10.04 21.79
CA THR A 45 10.36 -10.90 20.63
C THR A 45 10.31 -12.37 21.02
N ILE A 46 9.90 -13.22 20.07
CA ILE A 46 9.91 -14.68 20.24
C ILE A 46 11.33 -15.15 20.54
N GLN A 47 11.47 -16.01 21.55
CA GLN A 47 12.75 -16.49 22.03
C GLN A 47 12.94 -17.97 21.72
N SER A 48 14.18 -18.37 21.45
CA SER A 48 14.56 -19.77 21.33
C SER A 48 15.78 -20.09 22.16
N ASN A 49 15.86 -21.33 22.57
CA ASN A 49 17.06 -21.93 23.13
C ASN A 49 17.94 -22.43 21.96
N TYR A 50 19.00 -21.69 21.64
CA TYR A 50 19.94 -22.03 20.56
C TYR A 50 20.88 -23.19 20.90
N ASP A 51 21.05 -23.54 22.19
CA ASP A 51 21.88 -24.65 22.63
C ASP A 51 21.07 -25.65 23.42
N PHE A 52 21.06 -26.89 22.98
CA PHE A 52 20.45 -27.99 23.72
C PHE A 52 21.01 -28.05 25.15
N GLY A 53 20.12 -27.75 26.12
CA GLY A 53 20.48 -27.73 27.54
C GLY A 53 21.06 -26.43 28.07
N SER A 54 21.20 -25.37 27.29
CA SER A 54 21.53 -24.04 27.78
C SER A 54 20.31 -23.40 28.47
N PRO A 55 20.47 -22.78 29.65
CA PRO A 55 19.40 -22.00 30.27
C PRO A 55 19.21 -20.63 29.62
N PHE A 56 20.01 -20.28 28.64
CA PHE A 56 19.95 -18.98 27.96
C PHE A 56 19.06 -19.08 26.71
N SER A 57 18.07 -18.23 26.63
CA SER A 57 17.30 -18.00 25.41
C SER A 57 17.74 -16.69 24.75
N ALA A 58 17.60 -16.63 23.44
CA ALA A 58 17.84 -15.44 22.63
C ALA A 58 16.71 -15.28 21.61
N PRO A 59 16.46 -14.07 21.13
CA PRO A 59 15.49 -13.87 20.04
C PRO A 59 15.79 -14.78 18.84
N ILE A 60 14.74 -15.33 18.24
CA ILE A 60 14.87 -15.94 16.90
C ILE A 60 15.24 -14.81 15.95
N TYR A 61 16.45 -14.89 15.41
CA TYR A 61 17.00 -13.83 14.58
C TYR A 61 16.27 -13.76 13.23
N THR A 62 15.89 -12.55 12.84
CA THR A 62 15.41 -12.21 11.50
C THR A 62 15.48 -10.70 11.34
N VAL A 63 15.75 -10.21 10.15
CA VAL A 63 15.73 -8.78 9.82
C VAL A 63 14.64 -8.50 8.77
N SER A 64 14.45 -7.24 8.42
CA SER A 64 13.43 -6.86 7.43
C SER A 64 13.66 -7.49 6.05
N LEU A 65 14.91 -7.85 5.74
CA LEU A 65 15.27 -8.53 4.49
C LEU A 65 15.17 -10.06 4.59
N ASP A 66 14.97 -10.63 5.77
CA ASP A 66 14.84 -12.06 5.97
C ASP A 66 13.39 -12.40 6.28
N VAL A 67 12.67 -12.94 5.32
CA VAL A 67 11.30 -13.41 5.53
C VAL A 67 11.33 -14.87 5.93
N PRO A 68 11.02 -15.20 7.21
CA PRO A 68 11.05 -16.57 7.68
C PRO A 68 9.87 -17.38 7.15
N SER A 69 9.99 -18.70 7.11
CA SER A 69 8.82 -19.55 7.01
C SER A 69 8.27 -19.87 8.40
N ILE A 70 6.97 -19.68 8.60
CA ILE A 70 6.23 -20.01 9.84
C ILE A 70 5.10 -20.95 9.44
N THR A 71 5.22 -22.23 9.79
CA THR A 71 4.32 -23.28 9.31
C THR A 71 4.37 -24.50 10.23
N ASP A 72 3.27 -25.26 10.33
CA ASP A 72 3.30 -26.62 10.90
C ASP A 72 4.14 -27.49 9.95
N TYR A 73 5.40 -27.72 10.32
CA TYR A 73 6.35 -28.44 9.48
C TYR A 73 6.29 -29.94 9.70
N ASP A 74 6.28 -30.40 10.94
CA ASP A 74 6.32 -31.82 11.29
C ASP A 74 4.94 -32.47 11.41
N GLY A 75 3.87 -31.69 11.18
CA GLY A 75 2.48 -32.17 11.15
C GLY A 75 1.90 -32.44 12.54
N ASP A 76 2.49 -31.87 13.59
CA ASP A 76 2.03 -32.06 14.97
C ASP A 76 0.98 -31.04 15.41
N GLY A 77 0.70 -30.04 14.56
CA GLY A 77 -0.38 -29.06 14.71
C GLY A 77 0.05 -27.75 15.36
N ASP A 78 1.35 -27.52 15.59
CA ASP A 78 1.87 -26.23 16.03
C ASP A 78 2.80 -25.59 14.97
N LEU A 79 3.12 -24.31 15.15
CA LEU A 79 3.83 -23.53 14.13
C LEU A 79 5.33 -23.50 14.40
N ASP A 80 6.08 -24.16 13.53
CA ASP A 80 7.54 -24.12 13.52
C ASP A 80 8.07 -22.92 12.71
N ILE A 81 9.36 -22.58 12.93
CA ILE A 81 10.01 -21.44 12.27
C ILE A 81 11.29 -21.87 11.58
N PHE A 82 11.41 -21.51 10.29
CA PHE A 82 12.68 -21.56 9.55
C PHE A 82 13.19 -20.13 9.33
N SER A 83 14.43 -19.87 9.69
CA SER A 83 15.04 -18.55 9.51
C SER A 83 16.53 -18.66 9.30
N TYR A 84 17.11 -17.68 8.61
CA TYR A 84 18.56 -17.48 8.58
C TYR A 84 19.03 -16.79 9.86
N THR A 85 20.33 -16.81 10.12
CA THR A 85 20.95 -16.07 11.22
C THR A 85 22.00 -15.09 10.71
N GLU A 86 22.29 -14.04 11.48
CA GLU A 86 23.15 -12.92 11.08
C GLU A 86 24.52 -13.31 10.46
N GLN A 87 25.05 -14.46 10.83
CA GLN A 87 26.39 -14.90 10.39
C GLN A 87 26.35 -16.24 9.64
N SER A 88 25.17 -16.73 9.33
CA SER A 88 24.99 -18.05 8.73
C SER A 88 24.34 -17.96 7.37
N THR A 89 24.91 -18.70 6.42
CA THR A 89 24.30 -18.96 5.12
C THR A 89 23.38 -20.18 5.14
N THR A 90 23.16 -20.77 6.33
CA THR A 90 22.35 -21.97 6.51
C THR A 90 21.03 -21.61 7.18
N VAL A 91 20.00 -22.40 6.89
CA VAL A 91 18.68 -22.25 7.51
C VAL A 91 18.65 -22.97 8.85
N TYR A 92 18.19 -22.26 9.88
CA TYR A 92 17.91 -22.80 11.20
C TYR A 92 16.46 -23.23 11.29
N PHE A 93 16.23 -24.39 11.88
CA PHE A 93 14.93 -24.91 12.21
C PHE A 93 14.66 -24.73 13.70
N PHE A 94 13.60 -24.03 14.04
CA PHE A 94 13.13 -23.80 15.39
C PHE A 94 11.78 -24.51 15.57
N LYS A 95 11.80 -25.60 16.36
CA LYS A 95 10.59 -26.36 16.68
C LYS A 95 9.79 -25.64 17.77
N SER A 96 8.50 -25.50 17.55
CA SER A 96 7.54 -25.10 18.58
C SER A 96 7.45 -26.16 19.68
N MET A 97 7.06 -25.74 20.86
CA MET A 97 6.85 -26.64 22.02
C MET A 97 5.40 -26.60 22.51
N GLN A 98 4.48 -26.18 21.68
CA GLN A 98 3.06 -26.08 22.07
C GLN A 98 2.46 -27.47 22.25
N THR A 99 2.67 -28.35 21.31
CA THR A 99 2.15 -29.72 21.33
C THR A 99 2.79 -30.53 22.46
N GLU A 100 4.11 -30.45 22.68
CA GLU A 100 4.81 -31.16 23.77
C GLU A 100 4.38 -30.68 25.15
N THR A 101 4.05 -29.40 25.30
CA THR A 101 3.58 -28.83 26.56
C THR A 101 2.08 -28.90 26.75
N GLY A 102 1.32 -29.17 25.70
CA GLY A 102 -0.15 -29.12 25.69
C GLY A 102 -0.70 -27.72 25.94
N ASN A 103 0.06 -26.67 25.56
CA ASN A 103 -0.30 -25.28 25.78
C ASN A 103 -0.15 -24.46 24.50
N CYS A 104 -1.25 -24.23 23.79
CA CYS A 104 -1.30 -23.45 22.56
C CYS A 104 -0.90 -21.96 22.72
N GLU A 105 -0.85 -21.44 23.95
CA GLU A 105 -0.47 -20.04 24.20
C GLU A 105 1.06 -19.88 24.43
N THR A 106 1.84 -20.97 24.41
CA THR A 106 3.29 -20.86 24.63
C THR A 106 4.02 -20.37 23.38
N THR A 107 4.98 -19.48 23.58
CA THR A 107 5.92 -18.98 22.58
C THR A 107 7.32 -19.59 22.75
N ASN A 108 7.41 -20.78 23.33
CA ASN A 108 8.66 -21.48 23.56
C ASN A 108 9.09 -22.25 22.31
N TYR A 109 10.25 -21.93 21.81
CA TYR A 109 10.90 -22.60 20.68
C TYR A 109 12.24 -23.20 21.10
N ILE A 110 12.58 -24.34 20.51
CA ILE A 110 13.91 -24.93 20.63
C ILE A 110 14.56 -25.02 19.24
N CYS A 111 15.86 -24.74 19.17
CA CYS A 111 16.62 -24.95 17.95
C CYS A 111 16.77 -26.45 17.68
N GLY A 112 16.00 -26.99 16.76
CA GLY A 112 16.04 -28.41 16.37
C GLY A 112 17.17 -28.73 15.43
N ASN A 113 17.53 -27.80 14.53
CA ASN A 113 18.62 -27.96 13.57
C ASN A 113 19.20 -26.59 13.19
N ARG A 114 20.53 -26.50 13.05
CA ARG A 114 21.25 -25.27 12.65
C ARG A 114 21.68 -25.25 11.20
N CYS A 115 21.39 -26.30 10.48
CA CYS A 115 21.77 -26.50 9.09
C CYS A 115 20.73 -27.39 8.42
N TYR A 116 19.48 -26.92 8.48
CA TYR A 116 18.39 -27.66 7.90
C TYR A 116 18.63 -27.85 6.40
N GLY A 117 18.36 -29.06 5.92
CA GLY A 117 18.45 -29.43 4.51
C GLY A 117 19.88 -29.59 3.97
N MET A 118 20.92 -29.38 4.75
CA MET A 118 22.32 -29.54 4.33
C MET A 118 22.67 -28.79 3.05
N PHE A 119 22.19 -27.55 2.94
CA PHE A 119 22.51 -26.60 1.88
C PHE A 119 22.98 -25.29 2.50
N GLY A 120 23.69 -24.49 1.72
CA GLY A 120 24.07 -23.13 2.06
C GLY A 120 23.52 -22.14 1.04
N GLU A 121 23.11 -20.97 1.47
CA GLU A 121 22.72 -19.88 0.59
C GLU A 121 23.85 -19.51 -0.38
N SER A 122 23.50 -19.13 -1.57
CA SER A 122 24.42 -18.70 -2.61
C SER A 122 23.83 -17.55 -3.41
N PRO A 123 24.54 -16.43 -3.57
CA PRO A 123 24.08 -15.33 -4.41
C PRO A 123 24.08 -15.66 -5.92
N GLU A 124 24.67 -16.80 -6.31
CA GLU A 124 24.76 -17.20 -7.73
C GLU A 124 23.75 -18.27 -8.14
N SER A 125 23.10 -18.94 -7.16
CA SER A 125 22.26 -20.11 -7.46
C SER A 125 21.22 -20.43 -6.39
N PHE A 126 20.70 -19.45 -5.64
CA PHE A 126 19.83 -19.59 -4.46
C PHE A 126 20.43 -20.48 -3.37
N ALA A 127 20.93 -21.66 -3.72
CA ALA A 127 21.52 -22.58 -2.77
C ALA A 127 22.62 -23.43 -3.40
N ILE A 128 23.65 -23.74 -2.60
CA ILE A 128 24.66 -24.75 -2.91
C ILE A 128 24.30 -26.00 -2.10
N LEU A 129 24.06 -27.11 -2.79
CA LEU A 129 23.80 -28.39 -2.16
C LEU A 129 25.11 -29.00 -1.69
N GLU A 130 25.27 -29.16 -0.39
CA GLU A 130 26.56 -29.61 0.22
C GLU A 130 26.59 -31.11 0.49
N GLY A 131 25.42 -31.76 0.55
CA GLY A 131 25.29 -33.19 0.79
C GLY A 131 25.56 -33.62 2.24
N ALA A 132 25.52 -34.92 2.49
CA ALA A 132 25.59 -35.51 3.83
C ALA A 132 26.88 -35.30 4.61
N ASP A 133 27.95 -34.88 3.93
CA ASP A 133 29.29 -34.62 4.55
C ASP A 133 29.48 -33.13 4.89
N PHE A 134 28.45 -32.33 4.75
CA PHE A 134 28.52 -30.90 5.06
C PHE A 134 28.66 -30.64 6.55
N ASP A 135 29.81 -30.13 6.96
CA ASP A 135 30.07 -29.70 8.33
C ASP A 135 29.53 -28.27 8.53
N CYS A 136 28.23 -28.14 8.68
CA CYS A 136 27.40 -26.94 8.91
C CYS A 136 28.07 -25.73 9.57
N GLY A 137 29.29 -25.39 9.13
CA GLY A 137 29.89 -24.08 9.33
C GLY A 137 30.52 -23.77 10.67
N PHE A 138 30.70 -24.74 11.57
CA PHE A 138 31.42 -24.48 12.82
C PHE A 138 32.94 -24.55 12.68
N ASN A 139 33.50 -24.98 11.54
CA ASN A 139 34.91 -24.89 11.23
C ASN A 139 35.21 -23.61 10.45
N VAL A 140 35.58 -22.57 11.17
CA VAL A 140 36.03 -21.24 10.66
C VAL A 140 37.28 -21.34 9.72
N THR A 141 37.71 -22.54 9.35
CA THR A 141 38.88 -22.78 8.53
C THR A 141 38.57 -23.15 7.08
N ASP A 142 37.31 -23.26 6.66
CA ASP A 142 36.97 -23.42 5.25
C ASP A 142 37.08 -22.08 4.54
N PRO A 143 38.00 -21.91 3.56
CA PRO A 143 38.15 -20.68 2.81
C PRO A 143 36.88 -20.30 2.02
N ARG A 144 35.94 -21.24 1.81
CA ARG A 144 34.63 -20.98 1.18
C ARG A 144 33.64 -20.34 2.11
N SER A 145 33.84 -20.43 3.44
CA SER A 145 32.93 -19.81 4.44
C SER A 145 33.12 -18.29 4.55
N SER A 146 34.27 -17.74 4.11
CA SER A 146 34.52 -16.30 4.18
C SER A 146 33.93 -15.50 3.02
N ASP A 147 33.54 -16.16 1.94
CA ASP A 147 32.98 -15.51 0.75
C ASP A 147 31.45 -15.61 0.68
N ARG A 148 30.83 -16.30 1.63
CA ARG A 148 29.37 -16.45 1.74
C ARG A 148 28.86 -15.48 2.80
N LEU A 149 28.44 -14.31 2.39
CA LEU A 149 27.70 -13.38 3.23
C LEU A 149 26.23 -13.58 2.94
N HIS A 150 25.44 -13.85 3.98
CA HIS A 150 24.00 -13.78 3.88
C HIS A 150 23.59 -12.36 3.48
N THR A 151 22.85 -12.23 2.37
CA THR A 151 22.48 -10.93 1.78
C THR A 151 21.04 -10.54 2.02
N GLY A 152 20.20 -11.49 2.42
CA GLY A 152 18.76 -11.37 2.66
C GLY A 152 17.97 -12.30 1.74
N SER A 153 17.13 -13.14 2.34
CA SER A 153 16.34 -14.14 1.62
C SER A 153 14.96 -14.36 2.24
N SER A 154 14.02 -14.77 1.42
CA SER A 154 12.69 -15.20 1.86
C SER A 154 12.56 -16.72 1.75
N ILE A 155 11.84 -17.33 2.70
CA ILE A 155 11.55 -18.76 2.71
C ILE A 155 10.02 -18.94 2.76
N CYS A 156 9.47 -19.66 1.78
CA CYS A 156 8.09 -20.12 1.80
C CYS A 156 8.07 -21.65 1.69
N SER A 157 7.46 -22.33 2.64
CA SER A 157 7.46 -23.80 2.72
C SER A 157 6.19 -24.38 2.11
N ILE A 158 6.33 -25.23 1.07
CA ILE A 158 5.25 -25.86 0.32
C ILE A 158 5.69 -27.29 -0.04
N ASP A 159 4.84 -28.30 0.14
CA ASP A 159 5.08 -29.65 -0.40
C ASP A 159 4.77 -29.63 -1.92
N LEU A 160 5.82 -29.44 -2.73
CA LEU A 160 5.68 -29.20 -4.18
C LEU A 160 5.55 -30.52 -4.97
N ASP A 161 6.07 -31.62 -4.46
CA ASP A 161 6.14 -32.92 -5.15
C ASP A 161 5.28 -34.01 -4.50
N ASN A 162 4.55 -33.67 -3.43
CA ASN A 162 3.66 -34.55 -2.69
C ASN A 162 4.40 -35.77 -2.06
N ASN A 163 5.62 -35.53 -1.58
CA ASN A 163 6.40 -36.55 -0.87
C ASN A 163 6.14 -36.51 0.66
N GLY A 164 5.36 -35.53 1.14
CA GLY A 164 5.01 -35.33 2.55
C GLY A 164 6.05 -34.51 3.32
N ILE A 165 7.06 -33.98 2.64
CA ILE A 165 8.07 -33.06 3.19
C ILE A 165 7.85 -31.71 2.50
N LYS A 166 7.88 -30.63 3.28
CA LYS A 166 7.76 -29.30 2.69
C LYS A 166 9.07 -28.89 2.04
N ASP A 167 8.97 -28.48 0.78
CA ASP A 167 10.04 -27.87 0.01
C ASP A 167 10.13 -26.37 0.30
N PHE A 168 11.21 -25.72 -0.08
CA PHE A 168 11.37 -24.28 0.06
C PHE A 168 11.28 -23.56 -1.28
N VAL A 169 10.41 -22.58 -1.35
CA VAL A 169 10.44 -21.53 -2.37
C VAL A 169 11.21 -20.36 -1.81
N ILE A 170 12.34 -20.00 -2.44
CA ILE A 170 13.29 -19.00 -1.96
C ILE A 170 13.34 -17.82 -2.93
N GLY A 171 13.25 -16.61 -2.37
CA GLY A 171 13.63 -15.36 -3.03
C GLY A 171 14.94 -14.84 -2.45
N ASP A 172 15.78 -14.21 -3.26
CA ASP A 172 17.05 -13.63 -2.87
C ASP A 172 17.09 -12.14 -3.24
N VAL A 173 17.75 -11.33 -2.40
CA VAL A 173 17.84 -9.87 -2.58
C VAL A 173 18.53 -9.45 -3.88
N SER A 174 19.32 -10.33 -4.48
CA SER A 174 20.08 -10.10 -5.72
C SER A 174 19.36 -10.60 -6.98
N GLU A 175 18.23 -11.31 -6.84
CA GLU A 175 17.58 -12.00 -7.94
C GLU A 175 16.19 -11.42 -8.22
N ASN A 176 15.71 -11.59 -9.47
CA ASN A 176 14.37 -11.19 -9.91
C ASN A 176 13.37 -12.35 -9.97
N ASN A 177 13.86 -13.57 -9.81
CA ASN A 177 13.08 -14.81 -9.88
C ASN A 177 13.03 -15.51 -8.52
N LEU A 178 12.20 -16.54 -8.43
CA LEU A 178 12.15 -17.44 -7.30
C LEU A 178 12.84 -18.76 -7.64
N GLY A 179 13.55 -19.32 -6.67
CA GLY A 179 14.09 -20.67 -6.70
C GLY A 179 13.25 -21.65 -5.89
N ALA A 180 13.20 -22.91 -6.29
CA ALA A 180 12.62 -23.99 -5.51
C ALA A 180 13.70 -24.99 -5.11
N ILE A 181 13.76 -25.35 -3.81
CA ILE A 181 14.67 -26.35 -3.24
C ILE A 181 13.82 -27.54 -2.79
N PHE A 182 14.06 -28.71 -3.40
CA PHE A 182 13.33 -29.93 -3.10
C PHE A 182 14.04 -30.75 -2.05
N PHE A 183 13.28 -31.30 -1.11
CA PHE A 183 13.77 -32.08 0.01
C PHE A 183 13.31 -33.53 -0.07
N GLU A 184 14.20 -34.44 0.34
CA GLU A 184 13.90 -35.86 0.51
C GLU A 184 14.40 -36.34 1.87
N ASN A 185 13.76 -37.39 2.41
CA ASN A 185 14.25 -38.03 3.63
C ASN A 185 15.65 -38.61 3.43
N ALA A 186 16.60 -38.12 4.18
CA ALA A 186 17.92 -38.66 4.19
C ALA A 186 18.01 -40.03 4.93
N VAL A 187 19.04 -40.79 4.66
CA VAL A 187 19.29 -42.14 5.21
C VAL A 187 19.28 -42.18 6.75
N ASN A 188 19.35 -41.06 7.45
CA ASN A 188 19.40 -40.95 8.92
C ASN A 188 18.20 -40.19 9.52
N GLY A 189 17.11 -40.02 8.77
CA GLY A 189 15.90 -39.33 9.28
C GLY A 189 16.03 -37.81 9.36
N LEU A 190 17.04 -37.23 8.71
CA LEU A 190 17.16 -35.80 8.48
C LEU A 190 16.79 -35.50 7.04
N ASP A 191 15.92 -34.55 6.83
CA ASP A 191 15.57 -34.09 5.49
C ASP A 191 16.78 -33.39 4.86
N SER A 192 17.00 -33.61 3.58
CA SER A 192 18.11 -33.02 2.85
C SER A 192 17.68 -32.48 1.50
N ALA A 193 18.21 -31.33 1.13
CA ALA A 193 18.02 -30.74 -0.18
C ALA A 193 18.70 -31.60 -1.26
N THR A 194 17.94 -31.98 -2.29
CA THR A 194 18.39 -32.85 -3.37
C THR A 194 18.48 -32.15 -4.70
N THR A 195 17.61 -31.17 -4.92
CA THR A 195 17.50 -30.45 -6.19
C THR A 195 17.21 -28.99 -5.95
N VAL A 196 17.85 -28.11 -6.72
CA VAL A 196 17.52 -26.69 -6.82
C VAL A 196 17.00 -26.43 -8.22
N GLN A 197 15.85 -25.81 -8.33
CA GLN A 197 15.26 -25.38 -9.60
C GLN A 197 15.13 -23.86 -9.63
N PHE A 198 15.40 -23.28 -10.79
CA PHE A 198 15.25 -21.86 -11.05
C PHE A 198 13.93 -21.61 -11.80
N ASP A 199 13.56 -20.34 -11.91
CA ASP A 199 12.39 -19.91 -12.67
C ASP A 199 11.08 -20.52 -12.14
N PHE A 200 10.94 -20.58 -10.81
CA PHE A 200 9.70 -21.01 -10.17
C PHE A 200 8.57 -19.99 -10.48
N PRO A 201 7.31 -20.39 -10.75
CA PRO A 201 6.78 -21.76 -10.68
C PRO A 201 6.70 -22.49 -12.05
N ALA A 202 7.52 -22.14 -13.04
CA ALA A 202 7.46 -22.73 -14.39
C ALA A 202 7.53 -24.27 -14.38
N GLN A 203 8.24 -24.85 -13.43
CA GLN A 203 8.39 -26.30 -13.28
C GLN A 203 7.17 -26.96 -12.61
N VAL A 204 6.33 -26.17 -11.93
CA VAL A 204 5.15 -26.64 -11.21
C VAL A 204 3.91 -26.10 -11.94
N GLY A 205 3.43 -26.82 -12.94
CA GLY A 205 2.24 -26.45 -13.69
C GLY A 205 2.46 -25.78 -15.04
N ASN A 206 3.71 -25.61 -15.48
CA ASN A 206 4.07 -24.96 -16.75
C ASN A 206 3.53 -23.51 -16.84
N SER A 207 3.62 -22.78 -15.74
CA SER A 207 3.16 -21.41 -15.60
C SER A 207 4.24 -20.39 -16.02
N LEU A 208 3.86 -19.12 -16.12
CA LEU A 208 4.78 -18.02 -16.27
C LEU A 208 5.74 -17.99 -15.07
N PRO A 209 7.08 -18.02 -15.27
CA PRO A 209 8.01 -17.86 -14.16
C PRO A 209 7.91 -16.47 -13.55
N VAL A 210 8.22 -16.35 -12.27
CA VAL A 210 8.37 -15.05 -11.63
C VAL A 210 9.55 -14.31 -12.24
N ASN A 211 9.34 -13.06 -12.60
CA ASN A 211 10.39 -12.12 -12.99
C ASN A 211 10.01 -10.73 -12.46
N LEU A 212 10.16 -10.56 -11.17
CA LEU A 212 9.73 -9.38 -10.43
C LEU A 212 10.96 -8.68 -9.82
N PRO A 213 11.44 -7.59 -10.43
CA PRO A 213 12.58 -6.84 -9.90
C PRO A 213 12.22 -6.07 -8.63
N LEU A 214 13.01 -6.11 -7.61
CA LEU A 214 14.06 -6.99 -7.11
C LEU A 214 13.52 -7.72 -5.91
N PHE A 215 14.15 -8.86 -5.55
CA PHE A 215 13.85 -9.57 -4.32
C PHE A 215 12.40 -10.04 -4.20
N PRO A 216 11.90 -10.88 -5.10
CA PRO A 216 10.56 -11.45 -4.99
C PRO A 216 10.46 -12.36 -3.76
N CYS A 217 9.39 -12.19 -2.99
CA CYS A 217 9.03 -13.04 -1.85
C CYS A 217 7.74 -13.79 -2.15
N ALA A 218 7.71 -15.08 -1.86
CA ALA A 218 6.56 -15.94 -2.02
C ALA A 218 5.73 -16.01 -0.74
N TYR A 219 4.40 -16.01 -0.88
CA TYR A 219 3.43 -16.24 0.17
C TYR A 219 2.43 -17.29 -0.31
N TYR A 220 2.07 -18.24 0.55
CA TYR A 220 1.19 -19.35 0.22
C TYR A 220 -0.06 -19.29 1.09
N GLU A 221 -1.15 -18.74 0.52
CA GLU A 221 -2.38 -18.37 1.24
C GLU A 221 -3.64 -18.68 0.41
N ASP A 222 -4.72 -19.13 1.04
CA ASP A 222 -6.03 -19.26 0.39
C ASP A 222 -6.70 -17.90 0.23
N VAL A 223 -6.41 -17.18 -0.85
CA VAL A 223 -6.93 -15.82 -1.09
C VAL A 223 -8.28 -15.77 -1.76
N ASN A 224 -8.75 -16.91 -2.29
CA ASN A 224 -10.05 -16.99 -2.96
C ASN A 224 -11.12 -17.78 -2.16
N ASN A 225 -10.77 -18.21 -0.95
CA ASN A 225 -11.61 -18.97 -0.01
C ASN A 225 -12.15 -20.29 -0.61
N ASN A 226 -11.35 -20.98 -1.38
CA ASN A 226 -11.70 -22.29 -1.94
C ASN A 226 -11.12 -23.47 -1.15
N ALA A 227 -10.45 -23.21 -0.03
CA ALA A 227 -9.72 -24.13 0.83
C ALA A 227 -8.50 -24.78 0.15
N VAL A 228 -7.91 -24.10 -0.83
CA VAL A 228 -6.64 -24.44 -1.47
C VAL A 228 -5.79 -23.19 -1.47
N SER A 229 -4.59 -23.28 -0.91
CA SER A 229 -3.68 -22.14 -0.86
C SER A 229 -3.13 -21.82 -2.24
N ASP A 230 -3.13 -20.54 -2.57
CA ASP A 230 -2.62 -19.95 -3.80
C ASP A 230 -1.21 -19.39 -3.57
N LEU A 231 -0.49 -19.05 -4.65
CA LEU A 231 0.80 -18.39 -4.55
C LEU A 231 0.66 -16.90 -4.84
N LEU A 232 1.07 -16.09 -3.88
CA LEU A 232 1.26 -14.65 -4.07
C LEU A 232 2.76 -14.35 -4.08
N VAL A 233 3.16 -13.39 -4.91
CA VAL A 233 4.56 -12.95 -4.99
C VAL A 233 4.60 -11.43 -4.98
N SER A 234 5.38 -10.87 -4.06
CA SER A 234 5.63 -9.43 -4.02
C SER A 234 7.11 -9.14 -3.75
N PRO A 235 7.65 -7.98 -4.17
CA PRO A 235 9.02 -7.63 -3.85
C PRO A 235 9.18 -7.26 -2.37
N ASN A 236 10.34 -7.58 -1.78
CA ASN A 236 10.71 -7.17 -0.42
C ASN A 236 11.89 -6.17 -0.44
N ALA A 237 12.05 -5.39 -1.49
CA ALA A 237 13.10 -4.40 -1.60
C ALA A 237 12.53 -2.98 -1.54
N TYR A 238 13.17 -2.11 -0.74
CA TYR A 238 12.77 -0.72 -0.64
C TYR A 238 13.38 0.12 -1.76
N ALA A 239 12.56 0.88 -2.47
CA ALA A 239 12.94 1.91 -3.43
C ALA A 239 13.65 1.45 -4.73
N THR A 240 13.91 0.17 -4.93
CA THR A 240 14.60 -0.37 -6.12
C THR A 240 13.82 -1.48 -6.83
N ALA A 241 12.72 -1.91 -6.23
CA ALA A 241 11.84 -2.95 -6.76
C ALA A 241 10.74 -2.38 -7.66
N GLU A 242 10.04 -3.26 -8.37
CA GLU A 242 8.76 -2.95 -9.00
C GLU A 242 7.79 -2.43 -7.93
N ASP A 243 7.17 -1.29 -8.19
CA ASP A 243 6.32 -0.58 -7.25
C ASP A 243 4.92 -0.24 -7.80
N VAL A 244 4.57 -0.72 -8.99
CA VAL A 244 3.25 -0.54 -9.62
C VAL A 244 2.51 -1.86 -9.75
N ASN A 245 3.01 -2.79 -10.57
CA ASN A 245 2.44 -4.14 -10.69
C ASN A 245 3.21 -5.11 -9.77
N SER A 246 3.10 -4.89 -8.48
CA SER A 246 4.02 -5.45 -7.48
C SER A 246 3.45 -6.63 -6.70
N LEU A 247 2.18 -7.01 -6.90
CA LEU A 247 1.59 -8.17 -6.24
C LEU A 247 1.06 -9.16 -7.28
N TRP A 248 1.89 -10.16 -7.60
CA TRP A 248 1.55 -11.20 -8.56
C TRP A 248 0.73 -12.32 -7.93
N TYR A 249 -0.30 -12.75 -8.62
CA TYR A 249 -1.18 -13.82 -8.18
C TYR A 249 -1.14 -15.01 -9.13
N TYR A 250 -0.84 -16.17 -8.57
CA TYR A 250 -0.91 -17.46 -9.22
C TYR A 250 -1.95 -18.33 -8.53
N GLN A 251 -3.01 -18.68 -9.23
CA GLN A 251 -4.02 -19.58 -8.69
C GLN A 251 -3.50 -21.02 -8.66
N ASN A 252 -3.66 -21.70 -7.54
CA ASN A 252 -3.38 -23.12 -7.43
C ASN A 252 -4.60 -23.93 -7.93
N VAL A 253 -4.50 -24.44 -9.15
CA VAL A 253 -5.56 -25.26 -9.77
C VAL A 253 -5.37 -26.75 -9.53
N GLY A 254 -4.28 -27.18 -8.90
CA GLY A 254 -3.95 -28.57 -8.60
C GLY A 254 -4.47 -29.06 -7.25
N GLY A 255 -4.53 -28.18 -6.26
CA GLY A 255 -4.89 -28.49 -4.88
C GLY A 255 -3.69 -28.59 -3.93
N GLU A 256 -3.95 -28.72 -2.62
CA GLU A 256 -2.91 -28.71 -1.58
C GLU A 256 -1.86 -29.81 -1.75
N SER A 257 -2.28 -31.01 -2.13
CA SER A 257 -1.38 -32.17 -2.25
C SER A 257 -0.62 -32.24 -3.57
N THR A 258 -1.01 -31.48 -4.56
CA THR A 258 -0.36 -31.44 -5.89
C THR A 258 -0.47 -30.04 -6.46
N PRO A 259 0.29 -29.09 -5.91
CA PRO A 259 0.21 -27.70 -6.33
C PRO A 259 0.46 -27.55 -7.83
N ASN A 260 -0.35 -26.72 -8.48
CA ASN A 260 -0.24 -26.38 -9.89
C ASN A 260 -0.59 -24.91 -10.04
N PHE A 261 0.42 -24.08 -10.04
CA PHE A 261 0.25 -22.62 -10.05
C PHE A 261 0.06 -22.10 -11.46
N GLN A 262 -1.04 -21.38 -11.68
CA GLN A 262 -1.32 -20.69 -12.96
C GLN A 262 -1.32 -19.19 -12.74
N PHE A 263 -0.47 -18.48 -13.47
CA PHE A 263 -0.44 -17.02 -13.44
C PHE A 263 -1.80 -16.44 -13.81
N THR A 264 -2.31 -15.53 -13.00
CA THR A 264 -3.62 -14.90 -13.16
C THR A 264 -3.50 -13.41 -13.42
N GLN A 265 -2.72 -12.69 -12.61
CA GLN A 265 -2.53 -11.24 -12.75
C GLN A 265 -1.28 -10.78 -11.97
N ASP A 266 -0.77 -9.61 -12.31
CA ASP A 266 0.41 -8.96 -11.70
C ASP A 266 0.06 -7.78 -10.77
N ASP A 267 -1.22 -7.45 -10.67
CA ASP A 267 -1.77 -6.31 -9.93
C ASP A 267 -2.85 -6.74 -8.90
N PHE A 268 -2.70 -7.93 -8.31
CA PHE A 268 -3.66 -8.45 -7.33
C PHE A 268 -3.84 -7.48 -6.17
N LEU A 269 -5.09 -7.17 -5.79
CA LEU A 269 -5.51 -6.12 -4.87
C LEU A 269 -5.24 -4.68 -5.33
N GLN A 270 -4.41 -4.46 -6.35
CA GLN A 270 -4.08 -3.13 -6.87
C GLN A 270 -4.92 -2.75 -8.09
N HIS A 271 -5.56 -3.73 -8.76
CA HIS A 271 -6.28 -3.56 -10.02
C HIS A 271 -7.32 -2.43 -10.02
N ASP A 272 -8.05 -2.27 -8.92
CA ASP A 272 -9.09 -1.25 -8.76
C ASP A 272 -8.60 -0.01 -7.97
N MET A 273 -7.30 0.13 -7.78
CA MET A 273 -6.65 1.24 -7.08
C MET A 273 -5.92 2.16 -8.06
N ILE A 274 -5.78 3.43 -7.69
CA ILE A 274 -4.79 4.30 -8.32
C ILE A 274 -3.46 4.03 -7.61
N GLU A 275 -2.56 3.31 -8.29
CA GLU A 275 -1.22 3.00 -7.83
C GLU A 275 -0.20 3.62 -8.79
N LEU A 276 0.70 4.45 -8.27
CA LEU A 276 1.60 5.29 -9.07
C LEU A 276 3.08 5.03 -8.77
N GLY A 277 3.35 4.00 -8.01
CA GLY A 277 4.70 3.69 -7.52
C GLY A 277 5.01 4.41 -6.21
N THR A 278 5.99 5.32 -6.18
CA THR A 278 6.36 6.02 -4.96
C THR A 278 5.84 7.46 -4.97
N GLY A 279 4.97 7.78 -4.02
CA GLY A 279 4.37 9.11 -3.84
C GLY A 279 3.15 9.34 -4.73
N ALA A 280 2.11 9.93 -4.15
CA ALA A 280 0.94 10.41 -4.87
C ALA A 280 0.58 11.80 -4.35
N TYR A 281 0.60 12.80 -5.23
CA TYR A 281 0.36 14.19 -4.86
C TYR A 281 -0.76 14.74 -5.74
N PRO A 282 -2.02 14.72 -5.27
CA PRO A 282 -3.20 15.07 -6.07
C PRO A 282 -3.36 16.58 -6.22
N VAL A 283 -3.84 16.98 -7.39
CA VAL A 283 -4.28 18.34 -7.71
C VAL A 283 -5.51 18.25 -8.61
N LEU A 284 -6.51 19.07 -8.36
CA LEU A 284 -7.70 19.18 -9.21
C LEU A 284 -7.66 20.45 -10.05
N GLU A 285 -7.69 20.31 -11.38
CA GLU A 285 -7.77 21.43 -12.32
C GLU A 285 -8.49 20.98 -13.61
N ASP A 286 -9.25 21.90 -14.21
CA ASP A 286 -9.88 21.66 -15.51
C ASP A 286 -8.83 21.83 -16.62
N VAL A 287 -8.15 20.72 -16.94
CA VAL A 287 -7.03 20.77 -17.89
C VAL A 287 -7.43 20.52 -19.34
N ASN A 288 -8.68 20.12 -19.58
CA ASN A 288 -9.20 19.90 -20.92
C ASN A 288 -10.16 21.02 -21.39
N GLY A 289 -10.58 21.93 -20.49
CA GLY A 289 -11.43 23.08 -20.79
C GLY A 289 -12.92 22.74 -20.91
N ASP A 290 -13.37 21.63 -20.33
CA ASP A 290 -14.78 21.18 -20.41
C ASP A 290 -15.64 21.70 -19.25
N GLY A 291 -15.05 22.35 -18.26
CA GLY A 291 -15.70 22.94 -17.10
C GLY A 291 -15.81 21.99 -15.89
N LEU A 292 -15.29 20.78 -15.99
CA LEU A 292 -15.16 19.83 -14.87
C LEU A 292 -13.70 19.81 -14.39
N LYS A 293 -13.52 19.62 -13.10
CA LYS A 293 -12.16 19.44 -12.55
C LYS A 293 -11.65 18.04 -12.89
N ASP A 294 -10.53 17.98 -13.58
CA ASP A 294 -9.76 16.76 -13.82
C ASP A 294 -8.85 16.47 -12.64
N LEU A 295 -8.41 15.23 -12.50
CA LEU A 295 -7.48 14.82 -11.45
C LEU A 295 -6.08 14.65 -12.04
N LEU A 296 -5.17 15.51 -11.61
CA LEU A 296 -3.74 15.37 -11.85
C LEU A 296 -3.07 14.78 -10.61
N ILE A 297 -2.22 13.79 -10.79
CA ILE A 297 -1.46 13.22 -9.68
C ILE A 297 0.00 13.16 -10.11
N THR A 298 0.87 13.75 -9.32
CA THR A 298 2.30 13.56 -9.53
C THR A 298 2.82 12.49 -8.58
N ASN A 299 3.79 11.72 -9.05
CA ASN A 299 4.51 10.80 -8.18
C ASN A 299 5.94 11.32 -7.91
N ARG A 300 6.56 10.78 -6.89
CA ARG A 300 7.97 11.02 -6.64
C ARG A 300 8.82 10.26 -7.65
N LYS A 301 8.45 9.00 -7.91
CA LYS A 301 9.12 8.11 -8.85
C LYS A 301 8.30 6.84 -9.08
N SER A 302 8.46 6.24 -10.25
CA SER A 302 8.01 4.88 -10.52
C SER A 302 9.17 4.04 -11.05
N PHE A 303 9.10 2.75 -10.82
CA PHE A 303 10.08 1.81 -11.35
C PHE A 303 10.09 1.84 -12.89
N ASP A 304 11.28 1.85 -13.50
CA ASP A 304 11.45 1.75 -14.95
C ASP A 304 12.29 0.51 -15.28
N PRO A 305 11.67 -0.58 -15.77
CA PRO A 305 12.40 -1.81 -16.09
C PRO A 305 13.38 -1.67 -17.26
N ILE A 306 13.25 -0.61 -18.08
CA ILE A 306 14.07 -0.41 -19.29
C ILE A 306 15.42 0.23 -18.95
N THR A 307 15.47 1.06 -17.91
CA THR A 307 16.69 1.76 -17.49
C THR A 307 17.03 1.49 -16.03
N PRO A 308 17.43 0.26 -15.67
CA PRO A 308 17.63 -0.13 -14.27
C PRO A 308 18.65 0.70 -13.47
N SER A 309 19.54 1.42 -14.12
CA SER A 309 20.53 2.31 -13.48
C SER A 309 20.03 3.74 -13.23
N ASN A 310 18.86 4.11 -13.80
CA ASN A 310 18.23 5.43 -13.68
C ASN A 310 16.74 5.30 -13.33
N ASN A 311 16.42 4.38 -12.46
CA ASN A 311 15.13 3.72 -12.24
C ASN A 311 13.97 4.58 -11.77
N HIS A 312 14.05 5.89 -11.85
CA HIS A 312 13.04 6.72 -11.20
C HIS A 312 12.74 7.98 -11.99
N THR A 313 11.62 7.97 -12.67
CA THR A 313 11.07 9.18 -13.29
C THR A 313 9.85 9.64 -12.50
N SER A 314 9.85 10.88 -12.04
CA SER A 314 8.64 11.54 -11.57
C SER A 314 7.77 11.89 -12.76
N ARG A 315 6.50 11.52 -12.72
CA ARG A 315 5.52 11.70 -13.82
C ARG A 315 4.33 12.52 -13.34
N ILE A 316 3.59 13.06 -14.31
CA ILE A 316 2.30 13.70 -14.07
C ILE A 316 1.24 12.81 -14.72
N PHE A 317 0.48 12.10 -13.89
CA PHE A 317 -0.66 11.30 -14.33
C PHE A 317 -1.88 12.19 -14.45
N CYS A 318 -2.66 11.99 -15.49
CA CYS A 318 -3.87 12.74 -15.75
C CYS A 318 -5.05 11.80 -15.90
N TYR A 319 -6.11 12.08 -15.17
CA TYR A 319 -7.41 11.42 -15.27
C TYR A 319 -8.46 12.47 -15.59
N TYR A 320 -9.09 12.37 -16.77
CA TYR A 320 -10.17 13.28 -17.13
C TYR A 320 -11.45 12.94 -16.39
N ASN A 321 -12.13 13.98 -15.92
CA ASN A 321 -13.44 13.84 -15.31
C ASN A 321 -14.52 13.81 -16.39
N ASN A 322 -14.89 12.63 -16.85
CA ASN A 322 -15.95 12.39 -17.83
C ASN A 322 -17.34 12.23 -17.21
N GLY A 323 -17.49 12.58 -15.94
CA GLY A 323 -18.74 12.51 -15.19
C GLY A 323 -19.65 13.69 -15.39
N THR A 324 -20.25 14.13 -14.29
CA THR A 324 -21.07 15.33 -14.21
C THR A 324 -20.65 16.16 -13.02
N PRO A 325 -21.05 17.45 -12.89
CA PRO A 325 -20.71 18.25 -11.72
C PRO A 325 -21.08 17.64 -10.37
N THR A 326 -22.08 16.75 -10.33
CA THR A 326 -22.54 16.12 -9.09
C THR A 326 -22.16 14.65 -8.96
N VAL A 327 -21.60 14.04 -9.99
CA VAL A 327 -21.14 12.64 -9.99
C VAL A 327 -19.87 12.59 -10.83
N PRO A 328 -18.71 12.90 -10.24
CA PRO A 328 -17.43 12.84 -10.94
C PRO A 328 -17.12 11.39 -11.34
N SER A 329 -16.44 11.24 -12.47
CA SER A 329 -15.97 9.94 -12.97
C SER A 329 -14.62 10.15 -13.66
N PHE A 330 -13.56 9.67 -13.03
CA PHE A 330 -12.20 9.87 -13.49
C PHE A 330 -11.75 8.71 -14.36
N ASP A 331 -11.43 9.01 -15.62
CA ASP A 331 -10.89 8.04 -16.57
C ASP A 331 -9.42 8.37 -16.87
N PHE A 332 -8.56 7.34 -16.78
CA PHE A 332 -7.13 7.51 -17.05
C PHE A 332 -6.91 8.00 -18.49
N ASN A 333 -6.18 9.09 -18.62
CA ASN A 333 -5.83 9.69 -19.91
C ASN A 333 -4.34 9.52 -20.26
N SER A 334 -3.43 9.85 -19.33
CA SER A 334 -2.00 9.85 -19.60
C SER A 334 -1.18 9.68 -18.32
N ASN A 335 -0.07 8.97 -18.42
CA ASN A 335 0.97 8.91 -17.38
C ASN A 335 2.10 9.94 -17.60
N ASN A 336 1.98 10.79 -18.59
CA ASN A 336 2.90 11.88 -18.88
C ASN A 336 2.13 13.04 -19.51
N TRP A 337 1.26 13.69 -18.71
CA TRP A 337 0.37 14.75 -19.17
C TRP A 337 1.13 15.94 -19.75
N LEU A 338 2.27 16.28 -19.16
CA LEU A 338 3.15 17.36 -19.66
C LEU A 338 4.50 16.74 -20.04
N PRO A 339 4.69 16.31 -21.29
CA PRO A 339 5.97 15.76 -21.75
C PRO A 339 6.98 16.90 -21.90
N LEU A 340 7.74 17.15 -20.86
CA LEU A 340 8.86 18.09 -20.89
C LEU A 340 10.04 17.39 -21.57
N ALA A 341 10.59 17.99 -22.61
CA ALA A 341 11.65 17.42 -23.44
C ALA A 341 12.95 17.08 -22.68
N THR A 342 13.07 17.57 -21.44
CA THR A 342 14.23 17.35 -20.56
C THR A 342 13.75 17.13 -19.13
N ASP A 343 12.83 16.18 -18.91
CA ASP A 343 12.22 15.95 -17.61
C ASP A 343 13.21 15.34 -16.61
N THR A 344 14.08 16.22 -16.08
CA THR A 344 15.03 15.89 -15.00
C THR A 344 14.51 16.33 -13.62
N LEU A 345 13.25 16.78 -13.55
CA LEU A 345 12.66 17.24 -12.30
C LEU A 345 12.18 16.06 -11.47
N ASP A 346 12.69 15.93 -10.26
CA ASP A 346 12.27 14.89 -9.31
C ASP A 346 11.24 15.43 -8.33
N SER A 347 10.28 14.56 -7.94
CA SER A 347 9.27 14.85 -6.91
C SER A 347 8.52 16.15 -7.21
N LYS A 348 7.76 16.16 -8.29
CA LYS A 348 6.99 17.33 -8.73
C LYS A 348 5.77 17.56 -7.85
N TYR A 349 5.52 18.81 -7.49
CA TYR A 349 4.28 19.26 -6.85
C TYR A 349 3.71 20.39 -7.68
N LEU A 350 2.44 20.27 -8.12
CA LEU A 350 1.83 21.20 -9.05
C LEU A 350 1.02 22.27 -8.31
N ALA A 351 1.07 23.51 -8.80
CA ALA A 351 0.15 24.57 -8.44
C ALA A 351 -0.26 25.34 -9.69
N PHE A 352 -1.53 25.69 -9.81
CA PHE A 352 -2.08 26.44 -10.93
C PHE A 352 -2.57 27.81 -10.47
N GLY A 353 -2.23 28.88 -11.20
CA GLY A 353 -2.66 30.24 -10.89
C GLY A 353 -2.36 31.20 -12.04
N ASP A 354 -3.28 32.14 -12.30
CA ASP A 354 -3.06 33.27 -13.23
C ASP A 354 -2.21 34.31 -12.48
N ASP A 355 -0.88 34.25 -12.62
CA ASP A 355 0.03 35.12 -11.88
C ASP A 355 0.47 36.35 -12.66
N ASP A 356 0.11 36.46 -13.95
CA ASP A 356 0.37 37.60 -14.80
C ASP A 356 -0.90 38.30 -15.34
N GLY A 357 -2.08 37.86 -14.96
CA GLY A 357 -3.35 38.51 -15.19
C GLY A 357 -3.82 38.52 -16.64
N ASP A 358 -3.36 37.59 -17.47
CA ASP A 358 -3.78 37.46 -18.86
C ASP A 358 -5.06 36.67 -19.03
N GLY A 359 -5.55 36.00 -17.97
CA GLY A 359 -6.83 35.32 -17.84
C GLY A 359 -6.74 33.83 -18.07
N ASP A 360 -5.58 33.27 -18.26
CA ASP A 360 -5.31 31.84 -18.19
C ASP A 360 -4.42 31.50 -16.98
N LYS A 361 -4.40 30.23 -16.57
CA LYS A 361 -3.62 29.82 -15.41
C LYS A 361 -2.26 29.29 -15.85
N ASP A 362 -1.23 29.75 -15.19
CA ASP A 362 0.12 29.23 -15.31
C ASP A 362 0.32 28.01 -14.43
N LEU A 363 1.38 27.25 -14.72
CA LEU A 363 1.79 26.11 -13.92
C LEU A 363 3.08 26.42 -13.17
N LEU A 364 3.02 26.24 -11.85
CA LEU A 364 4.19 26.26 -10.98
C LEU A 364 4.48 24.84 -10.50
N ILE A 365 5.71 24.39 -10.68
CA ILE A 365 6.17 23.07 -10.21
C ILE A 365 7.20 23.27 -9.10
N GLY A 366 6.87 22.81 -7.90
CA GLY A 366 7.85 22.62 -6.84
C GLY A 366 8.59 21.30 -7.01
N VAL A 367 9.88 21.27 -6.72
CA VAL A 367 10.73 20.11 -6.99
C VAL A 367 11.56 19.70 -5.77
N GLN A 368 12.13 18.48 -5.83
CA GLN A 368 12.87 17.88 -4.72
C GLN A 368 14.01 18.74 -4.17
N ASN A 369 14.68 19.50 -5.00
CA ASN A 369 15.81 20.35 -4.59
C ASN A 369 15.40 21.72 -4.03
N GLY A 370 14.09 21.96 -3.83
CA GLY A 370 13.55 23.15 -3.17
C GLY A 370 13.28 24.33 -4.09
N TYR A 371 13.52 24.19 -5.39
CA TYR A 371 13.23 25.24 -6.36
C TYR A 371 11.78 25.20 -6.83
N LEU A 372 11.34 26.34 -7.37
CA LEU A 372 10.07 26.51 -8.04
C LEU A 372 10.32 26.81 -9.53
N VAL A 373 9.65 26.05 -10.41
CA VAL A 373 9.76 26.20 -11.86
C VAL A 373 8.41 26.63 -12.42
N ARG A 374 8.35 27.82 -13.01
CA ARG A 374 7.15 28.37 -13.63
C ARG A 374 7.12 28.03 -15.11
N TYR A 375 5.97 27.63 -15.59
CA TYR A 375 5.65 27.42 -17.00
C TYR A 375 4.50 28.34 -17.37
N GLU A 376 4.78 29.25 -18.28
CA GLU A 376 3.81 30.16 -18.88
C GLU A 376 2.82 29.40 -19.74
N ASN A 377 1.53 29.67 -19.54
CA ASN A 377 0.46 29.13 -20.36
C ASN A 377 0.12 30.10 -21.49
N GLY A 378 0.38 29.74 -22.71
CA GLY A 378 0.07 30.58 -23.88
C GLY A 378 -1.22 30.16 -24.60
N ALA A 379 -2.08 29.34 -23.99
CA ALA A 379 -3.36 28.95 -24.55
C ALA A 379 -4.46 29.93 -24.17
N SER A 380 -5.40 30.19 -25.07
CA SER A 380 -6.65 30.78 -24.61
C SER A 380 -7.45 29.74 -23.84
N THR A 381 -8.04 30.13 -22.71
CA THR A 381 -8.82 29.30 -21.77
C THR A 381 -9.87 28.37 -22.39
N ALA A 382 -10.25 28.58 -23.65
CA ALA A 382 -11.21 27.73 -24.38
C ALA A 382 -10.63 26.44 -24.96
N ASN A 383 -9.30 26.23 -24.90
CA ASN A 383 -8.62 25.12 -25.57
C ASN A 383 -7.71 24.28 -24.64
N GLY A 384 -7.87 24.37 -23.34
CA GLY A 384 -6.99 23.71 -22.38
C GLY A 384 -5.65 24.44 -22.21
N TYR A 385 -4.61 23.71 -21.80
CA TYR A 385 -3.28 24.29 -21.51
C TYR A 385 -2.30 24.08 -22.66
N ALA A 386 -1.47 25.12 -22.91
CA ALA A 386 -0.38 25.07 -23.88
C ALA A 386 0.87 25.74 -23.30
N PHE A 387 1.60 25.00 -22.48
CA PHE A 387 2.81 25.50 -21.85
C PHE A 387 4.00 25.58 -22.83
N SER A 388 4.87 26.55 -22.64
CA SER A 388 6.15 26.60 -23.34
C SER A 388 7.05 25.44 -22.88
N ASP A 389 7.88 24.92 -23.80
CA ASP A 389 8.79 23.77 -23.52
C ASP A 389 9.87 24.06 -22.46
N ASN A 390 10.03 25.31 -22.05
CA ASN A 390 11.09 25.74 -21.12
C ASN A 390 10.47 26.39 -19.88
N GLY A 391 10.46 25.67 -18.77
CA GLY A 391 10.16 26.27 -17.48
C GLY A 391 11.28 27.21 -17.02
N GLU A 392 10.91 28.24 -16.31
CA GLU A 392 11.84 29.20 -15.72
C GLU A 392 11.88 29.08 -14.21
N LEU A 393 13.09 29.16 -13.62
CA LEU A 393 13.23 29.23 -12.17
C LEU A 393 12.60 30.53 -11.64
N LEU A 394 11.62 30.36 -10.74
CA LEU A 394 10.97 31.51 -10.12
C LEU A 394 11.95 32.28 -9.22
N LYS A 395 11.88 33.60 -9.30
CA LYS A 395 12.75 34.51 -8.54
C LYS A 395 11.93 35.41 -7.63
N ASP A 396 12.55 35.82 -6.52
CA ASP A 396 12.01 36.83 -5.64
C ASP A 396 12.14 38.25 -6.24
N ASN A 397 11.59 39.25 -5.56
CA ASN A 397 11.63 40.66 -5.93
C ASN A 397 13.06 41.26 -6.01
N ASN A 398 14.06 40.54 -5.53
CA ASN A 398 15.48 40.94 -5.61
C ASN A 398 16.21 40.20 -6.77
N GLY A 399 15.50 39.37 -7.53
CA GLY A 399 16.05 38.56 -8.61
C GLY A 399 16.82 37.32 -8.14
N VAL A 400 16.64 36.90 -6.88
CA VAL A 400 17.24 35.69 -6.32
C VAL A 400 16.29 34.53 -6.58
N THR A 401 16.81 33.42 -7.06
CA THR A 401 16.00 32.19 -7.23
C THR A 401 15.40 31.77 -5.89
N ILE A 402 14.09 31.53 -5.88
CA ILE A 402 13.41 31.03 -4.69
C ILE A 402 13.86 29.59 -4.44
N ASP A 403 14.39 29.35 -3.24
CA ASP A 403 14.85 28.05 -2.74
C ASP A 403 14.35 27.91 -1.30
N VAL A 404 13.43 26.96 -1.08
CA VAL A 404 12.83 26.71 0.23
C VAL A 404 13.49 25.53 0.97
N GLY A 405 14.59 24.99 0.44
CA GLY A 405 15.29 23.85 1.03
C GLY A 405 15.12 22.58 0.20
N GLN A 406 14.28 21.65 0.61
CA GLN A 406 14.02 20.42 -0.14
C GLN A 406 12.51 20.10 -0.18
N PHE A 407 12.07 19.48 -1.28
CA PHE A 407 10.67 19.09 -1.47
C PHE A 407 9.71 20.28 -1.39
N ALA A 408 9.88 21.24 -2.29
CA ALA A 408 9.00 22.40 -2.39
C ALA A 408 7.58 21.97 -2.79
N THR A 409 6.57 22.36 -1.98
CA THR A 409 5.15 22.06 -2.20
C THR A 409 4.37 23.37 -2.27
N PRO A 410 4.34 24.02 -3.46
CA PRO A 410 3.74 25.34 -3.62
C PRO A 410 2.22 25.29 -3.67
N GLN A 411 1.59 26.41 -3.24
CA GLN A 411 0.22 26.76 -3.55
C GLN A 411 0.14 28.25 -3.88
N TYR A 412 -0.53 28.59 -4.98
CA TYR A 412 -0.96 29.95 -5.25
C TYR A 412 -2.19 30.28 -4.42
N VAL A 413 -2.18 31.37 -3.67
CA VAL A 413 -3.27 31.76 -2.78
C VAL A 413 -3.19 33.24 -2.45
N ASP A 414 -4.30 33.97 -2.53
CA ASP A 414 -4.40 35.38 -2.10
C ASP A 414 -4.75 35.42 -0.61
N LEU A 415 -3.74 35.26 0.27
CA LEU A 415 -3.95 35.22 1.72
C LEU A 415 -4.18 36.57 2.36
N ASN A 416 -3.62 37.62 1.76
CA ASN A 416 -3.72 38.99 2.25
C ASN A 416 -4.98 39.71 1.71
N GLU A 417 -5.70 39.10 0.76
CA GLU A 417 -6.91 39.59 0.12
C GLU A 417 -6.72 40.91 -0.63
N ASP A 418 -5.56 41.11 -1.24
CA ASP A 418 -5.25 42.30 -2.06
C ASP A 418 -5.57 42.07 -3.57
N GLY A 419 -5.97 40.88 -3.95
CA GLY A 419 -6.33 40.47 -5.30
C GLY A 419 -5.12 39.99 -6.14
N LEU A 420 -3.96 39.79 -5.54
CA LEU A 420 -2.79 39.19 -6.15
C LEU A 420 -2.54 37.79 -5.55
N LEU A 421 -2.08 36.87 -6.37
CA LEU A 421 -1.75 35.54 -5.89
C LEU A 421 -0.39 35.56 -5.18
N ASP A 422 -0.41 35.31 -3.87
CA ASP A 422 0.77 35.04 -3.05
C ASP A 422 1.23 33.57 -3.23
N LEU A 423 2.37 33.21 -2.62
CA LEU A 423 2.88 31.85 -2.57
C LEU A 423 3.02 31.36 -1.13
N ALA A 424 2.36 30.25 -0.83
CA ALA A 424 2.64 29.44 0.35
C ALA A 424 3.37 28.16 -0.10
N VAL A 425 4.54 27.88 0.48
CA VAL A 425 5.39 26.78 0.03
C VAL A 425 5.83 25.94 1.21
N GLY A 426 5.33 24.73 1.29
CA GLY A 426 5.80 23.74 2.26
C GLY A 426 7.16 23.16 1.86
N GLU A 427 7.81 22.48 2.81
CA GLU A 427 9.11 21.89 2.59
C GLU A 427 9.43 20.72 3.51
N LYS A 428 10.58 20.06 3.29
CA LYS A 428 11.03 18.86 4.02
C LYS A 428 11.16 19.06 5.53
N ASN A 429 11.59 20.23 6.02
CA ASN A 429 11.73 20.47 7.46
C ASN A 429 10.37 20.62 8.15
N GLY A 430 9.29 20.80 7.37
CA GLY A 430 7.92 20.80 7.87
C GLY A 430 7.33 22.16 8.14
N ASN A 431 8.04 23.24 7.87
CA ASN A 431 7.50 24.60 7.91
C ASN A 431 6.86 25.00 6.57
N VAL A 432 6.14 26.11 6.55
CA VAL A 432 5.51 26.70 5.37
C VAL A 432 6.09 28.09 5.14
N ASN A 433 6.83 28.26 4.03
CA ASN A 433 7.39 29.52 3.63
C ASN A 433 6.31 30.41 2.98
N PHE A 434 6.32 31.70 3.23
CA PHE A 434 5.38 32.66 2.67
C PHE A 434 6.09 33.76 1.88
N TYR A 435 5.62 33.94 0.65
CA TYR A 435 6.07 35.02 -0.24
C TYR A 435 4.85 35.84 -0.66
N ALA A 436 4.79 37.11 -0.26
CA ALA A 436 3.73 38.00 -0.69
C ALA A 436 3.98 38.51 -2.11
N ASN A 437 2.97 38.52 -2.95
CA ASN A 437 3.06 39.19 -4.24
C ASN A 437 2.85 40.69 -4.07
N ILE A 438 3.91 41.45 -4.24
CA ILE A 438 3.93 42.94 -4.14
C ILE A 438 3.94 43.60 -5.52
N GLY A 439 3.72 42.83 -6.58
CA GLY A 439 3.74 43.29 -7.95
C GLY A 439 2.43 43.95 -8.39
N THR A 440 1.99 43.59 -9.58
CA THR A 440 0.71 44.02 -10.14
C THR A 440 -0.01 42.80 -10.72
N VAL A 441 -1.27 42.96 -11.10
CA VAL A 441 -2.05 41.86 -11.76
C VAL A 441 -1.31 41.29 -12.98
N ASN A 442 -0.57 42.10 -13.72
CA ASN A 442 0.12 41.69 -14.96
C ASN A 442 1.62 41.44 -14.81
N ASP A 443 2.16 41.52 -13.61
CA ASP A 443 3.59 41.33 -13.36
C ASP A 443 3.81 40.98 -11.88
N ALA A 444 3.81 39.68 -11.58
CA ALA A 444 3.99 39.21 -10.22
C ALA A 444 5.42 39.47 -9.71
N SER A 445 5.52 39.85 -8.45
CA SER A 445 6.79 40.12 -7.78
C SER A 445 6.75 39.65 -6.34
N TYR A 446 7.41 38.53 -6.08
CA TYR A 446 7.31 37.82 -4.81
C TYR A 446 8.33 38.31 -3.79
N GLU A 447 7.85 38.82 -2.67
CA GLU A 447 8.71 39.26 -1.54
C GLU A 447 8.63 38.22 -0.42
N PHE A 448 9.78 37.67 -0.05
CA PHE A 448 9.84 36.75 1.12
C PHE A 448 9.38 37.47 2.39
N ARG A 449 8.47 36.88 3.12
CA ARG A 449 7.90 37.39 4.36
C ARG A 449 8.29 36.57 5.58
N GLU A 450 8.18 35.27 5.48
CA GLU A 450 8.35 34.37 6.64
C GLU A 450 8.66 32.93 6.18
N ASP A 451 9.49 32.22 6.95
CA ASP A 451 9.82 30.83 6.72
C ASP A 451 8.90 29.85 7.49
N THR A 452 8.04 30.38 8.38
CA THR A 452 7.15 29.58 9.24
C THR A 452 5.80 30.28 9.38
N LEU A 453 5.09 30.40 8.26
CA LEU A 453 3.79 31.10 8.18
C LEU A 453 2.84 30.60 9.27
N GLY A 454 2.33 31.54 10.08
CA GLY A 454 1.36 31.24 11.13
C GLY A 454 1.90 30.31 12.23
N GLY A 455 3.21 30.15 12.36
CA GLY A 455 3.81 29.20 13.30
C GLY A 455 3.57 27.73 12.94
N MET A 456 3.12 27.43 11.71
CA MET A 456 2.84 26.06 11.28
C MET A 456 4.11 25.26 11.12
N VAL A 457 4.19 24.13 11.83
CA VAL A 457 5.28 23.17 11.69
C VAL A 457 4.72 21.75 11.73
N ALA A 458 4.93 21.01 10.67
CA ALA A 458 4.62 19.59 10.58
C ALA A 458 5.77 18.78 11.19
N THR A 459 5.90 18.75 12.51
CA THR A 459 6.97 17.98 13.19
C THR A 459 6.50 16.58 13.51
N ASN A 460 7.36 15.58 13.27
CA ASN A 460 7.18 14.26 13.89
C ASN A 460 7.74 14.27 15.33
N ILE A 461 7.35 13.27 16.12
CA ILE A 461 7.77 13.12 17.53
C ILE A 461 9.31 12.97 17.65
N LEU A 462 9.99 12.56 16.59
CA LEU A 462 11.44 12.38 16.55
C LEU A 462 12.18 13.63 16.07
N GLY A 463 11.46 14.66 15.58
CA GLY A 463 11.98 15.99 15.25
C GLY A 463 12.98 16.05 14.11
N ILE A 464 12.95 15.08 13.16
CA ILE A 464 13.95 15.02 12.09
C ILE A 464 13.47 15.76 10.85
N PHE A 465 12.27 15.46 10.34
CA PHE A 465 11.67 16.10 9.17
C PHE A 465 10.15 16.18 9.33
N GLY A 466 9.48 17.06 8.56
CA GLY A 466 8.03 17.23 8.63
C GLY A 466 7.31 16.99 7.31
N TYR A 467 7.98 17.25 6.18
CA TYR A 467 7.42 17.15 4.82
C TYR A 467 6.04 17.79 4.73
N SER A 468 5.98 19.09 5.02
CA SER A 468 4.72 19.84 5.00
C SER A 468 4.17 19.98 3.58
N VAL A 469 2.88 19.71 3.43
CA VAL A 469 2.11 19.97 2.20
C VAL A 469 0.89 20.80 2.56
N PRO A 470 0.95 22.14 2.42
CA PRO A 470 -0.15 23.02 2.77
C PRO A 470 -1.24 23.00 1.70
N HIS A 471 -2.49 23.00 2.14
CA HIS A 471 -3.65 23.25 1.30
C HIS A 471 -4.58 24.26 1.97
N PHE A 472 -4.48 25.53 1.55
CA PHE A 472 -5.33 26.60 2.01
C PHE A 472 -6.67 26.59 1.28
N PHE A 473 -7.73 26.77 2.02
CA PHE A 473 -9.11 26.82 1.49
C PHE A 473 -9.96 27.81 2.29
N LYS A 474 -11.05 28.30 1.68
CA LYS A 474 -12.00 29.15 2.40
C LYS A 474 -13.12 28.28 2.97
N ASN A 475 -13.42 28.44 4.24
CA ASN A 475 -14.53 27.75 4.91
C ASN A 475 -15.91 28.30 4.51
N GLU A 476 -16.98 27.77 5.10
CA GLU A 476 -18.37 28.17 4.80
C GLU A 476 -18.69 29.65 5.10
N VAL A 477 -17.91 30.30 5.96
CA VAL A 477 -18.04 31.72 6.30
C VAL A 477 -17.03 32.61 5.56
N ASN A 478 -16.38 32.06 4.52
CA ASN A 478 -15.39 32.71 3.66
C ASN A 478 -14.11 33.14 4.38
N GLU A 479 -13.71 32.45 5.47
CA GLU A 479 -12.44 32.64 6.15
C GLU A 479 -11.44 31.58 5.70
N TRP A 480 -10.16 31.98 5.61
CA TRP A 480 -9.09 31.06 5.27
C TRP A 480 -8.79 30.08 6.42
N GLU A 481 -8.69 28.83 6.07
CA GLU A 481 -8.21 27.70 6.89
C GLU A 481 -7.17 26.91 6.08
N VAL A 482 -6.41 26.03 6.74
CA VAL A 482 -5.41 25.22 6.06
C VAL A 482 -5.39 23.79 6.61
N LEU A 483 -5.38 22.83 5.71
CA LEU A 483 -4.98 21.46 5.99
C LEU A 483 -3.49 21.32 5.65
N LEU A 484 -2.72 20.76 6.58
CA LEU A 484 -1.30 20.55 6.43
C LEU A 484 -0.98 19.07 6.48
N GLY A 485 -0.65 18.48 5.34
CA GLY A 485 -0.13 17.12 5.26
C GLY A 485 1.25 17.02 5.92
N THR A 486 1.54 15.89 6.56
CA THR A 486 2.76 15.69 7.35
C THR A 486 3.50 14.39 6.99
N GLU A 487 4.74 14.25 7.46
CA GLU A 487 5.54 13.03 7.28
C GLU A 487 4.91 11.79 7.94
N THR A 488 4.22 11.98 9.06
CA THR A 488 3.59 10.86 9.79
C THR A 488 2.28 10.37 9.18
N GLY A 489 1.81 11.02 8.10
CA GLY A 489 0.52 10.74 7.46
C GLY A 489 -0.67 11.38 8.15
N GLN A 490 -0.45 12.06 9.27
CA GLN A 490 -1.47 12.87 9.92
C GLN A 490 -1.72 14.15 9.14
N VAL A 491 -2.97 14.61 9.13
CA VAL A 491 -3.38 15.87 8.53
C VAL A 491 -3.69 16.85 9.66
N ASN A 492 -2.87 17.89 9.79
CA ASN A 492 -3.11 18.95 10.75
C ASN A 492 -4.09 19.97 10.17
N HIS A 493 -5.03 20.44 10.98
CA HIS A 493 -5.96 21.50 10.60
C HIS A 493 -5.71 22.76 11.42
N PHE A 494 -5.60 23.89 10.72
CA PHE A 494 -5.40 25.20 11.34
C PHE A 494 -6.49 26.17 10.89
N SER A 495 -6.96 26.98 11.84
CA SER A 495 -7.87 28.10 11.65
C SER A 495 -7.26 29.42 12.07
N ASN A 496 -8.04 30.50 12.08
CA ASN A 496 -7.60 31.86 12.43
C ASN A 496 -6.48 32.37 11.52
N VAL A 497 -6.61 32.12 10.21
CA VAL A 497 -5.67 32.53 9.17
C VAL A 497 -5.99 33.93 8.64
N SER A 498 -7.28 34.19 8.31
CA SER A 498 -7.74 35.45 7.73
C SER A 498 -7.37 36.65 8.60
N GLY A 499 -6.63 37.59 8.01
CA GLY A 499 -6.18 38.81 8.70
C GLY A 499 -5.12 38.59 9.79
N ASN A 500 -4.57 37.38 9.93
CA ASN A 500 -3.61 37.03 10.98
C ASN A 500 -2.24 36.55 10.44
N LEU A 501 -1.85 36.98 9.25
CA LEU A 501 -0.63 36.49 8.57
C LEU A 501 0.68 36.79 9.31
N LEU A 502 0.66 37.70 10.29
CA LEU A 502 1.83 38.06 11.12
C LEU A 502 1.79 37.41 12.52
N GLY A 503 0.78 36.59 12.81
CA GLY A 503 0.61 35.93 14.09
C GLY A 503 0.50 34.41 13.93
N ASP A 504 0.47 33.71 15.06
CA ASP A 504 0.30 32.24 15.04
C ASP A 504 -1.13 31.88 14.65
N PHE A 505 -1.27 30.89 13.78
CA PHE A 505 -2.56 30.27 13.46
C PHE A 505 -2.99 29.35 14.61
N THR A 506 -4.26 29.04 14.67
CA THR A 506 -4.79 28.15 15.72
C THR A 506 -4.76 26.72 15.21
N LEU A 507 -4.00 25.85 15.86
CA LEU A 507 -4.03 24.40 15.58
C LEU A 507 -5.29 23.81 16.22
N ASP A 508 -6.26 23.40 15.40
CA ASP A 508 -7.52 22.82 15.85
C ASP A 508 -7.38 21.34 16.12
N THR A 509 -6.67 20.61 15.26
CA THR A 509 -6.35 19.18 15.44
C THR A 509 -5.10 18.79 14.68
N THR A 510 -4.40 17.76 15.18
CA THR A 510 -3.31 17.07 14.47
C THR A 510 -3.79 15.80 13.74
N ASP A 511 -5.07 15.51 13.78
CA ASP A 511 -5.68 14.29 13.25
C ASP A 511 -7.04 14.64 12.67
N PHE A 512 -7.03 15.26 11.49
CA PHE A 512 -8.24 15.70 10.81
C PHE A 512 -9.13 14.51 10.45
N GLN A 513 -10.33 14.45 11.06
CA GLN A 513 -11.32 13.38 10.87
C GLN A 513 -10.82 11.96 11.18
N GLY A 514 -9.69 11.79 11.85
CA GLY A 514 -9.10 10.47 12.11
C GLY A 514 -8.50 9.80 10.87
N ILE A 515 -8.20 10.58 9.83
CA ILE A 515 -7.69 10.07 8.54
C ILE A 515 -6.17 9.97 8.59
N ASN A 516 -5.65 8.78 8.27
CA ASN A 516 -4.23 8.54 8.08
C ASN A 516 -4.04 7.44 7.02
N GLU A 517 -3.65 7.82 5.80
CA GLU A 517 -3.45 6.91 4.66
C GLU A 517 -2.00 6.43 4.52
N GLY A 518 -1.09 6.93 5.35
CA GLY A 518 0.32 6.58 5.29
C GLY A 518 1.23 7.81 5.28
N GLU A 519 2.54 7.57 5.35
CA GLU A 519 3.56 8.60 5.50
C GLU A 519 3.60 9.61 4.34
N ARG A 520 4.02 10.84 4.65
CA ARG A 520 4.19 11.96 3.71
C ARG A 520 2.94 12.22 2.90
N CYS A 521 1.84 12.44 3.60
CA CYS A 521 0.56 12.68 2.96
C CYS A 521 0.51 14.06 2.29
N ALA A 522 -0.16 14.10 1.14
CA ALA A 522 -0.51 15.32 0.42
C ALA A 522 -2.03 15.39 0.28
N VAL A 523 -2.60 16.54 0.55
CA VAL A 523 -4.05 16.73 0.61
C VAL A 523 -4.53 17.71 -0.45
N TRP A 524 -5.72 17.43 -1.01
CA TRP A 524 -6.50 18.35 -1.79
C TRP A 524 -7.95 18.33 -1.30
N PHE A 525 -8.50 19.49 -0.94
CA PHE A 525 -9.77 19.61 -0.25
C PHE A 525 -10.71 20.59 -0.97
N GLU A 526 -11.58 20.07 -1.81
CA GLU A 526 -12.46 20.85 -2.69
C GLU A 526 -13.80 20.14 -2.88
N ASP A 527 -14.90 20.91 -3.04
CA ASP A 527 -16.22 20.37 -3.39
C ASP A 527 -16.22 19.94 -4.87
N ILE A 528 -16.13 18.64 -5.11
CA ILE A 528 -16.12 18.07 -6.46
C ILE A 528 -17.47 17.47 -6.85
N THR A 529 -18.38 17.36 -5.90
CA THR A 529 -19.71 16.79 -6.08
C THR A 529 -20.81 17.86 -6.19
N ALA A 530 -20.44 19.14 -6.07
CA ALA A 530 -21.33 20.30 -6.07
C ALA A 530 -22.51 20.17 -5.07
N ASP A 531 -22.20 19.66 -3.88
CA ASP A 531 -23.16 19.53 -2.77
C ASP A 531 -22.94 20.58 -1.67
N ASP A 532 -22.11 21.59 -1.94
CA ASP A 532 -21.67 22.65 -1.03
C ASP A 532 -20.82 22.16 0.15
N LYS A 533 -20.30 20.93 0.07
CA LYS A 533 -19.34 20.38 1.01
C LYS A 533 -18.06 19.99 0.29
N ARG A 534 -16.95 20.00 1.02
CA ARG A 534 -15.66 19.66 0.43
C ARG A 534 -15.37 18.19 0.55
N ASP A 535 -14.86 17.63 -0.52
CA ASP A 535 -14.33 16.28 -0.58
C ASP A 535 -12.79 16.32 -0.40
N LEU A 536 -12.21 15.24 0.11
CA LEU A 536 -10.79 15.14 0.37
C LEU A 536 -10.15 14.07 -0.52
N PHE A 537 -9.17 14.48 -1.30
CA PHE A 537 -8.19 13.58 -1.90
C PHE A 537 -6.94 13.58 -1.03
N ILE A 538 -6.41 12.42 -0.74
CA ILE A 538 -5.20 12.26 0.06
C ILE A 538 -4.29 11.22 -0.57
N GLY A 539 -3.11 11.64 -0.97
CA GLY A 539 -2.06 10.75 -1.44
C GLY A 539 -0.96 10.60 -0.41
N GLN A 540 -0.11 9.60 -0.57
CA GLN A 540 0.94 9.26 0.39
C GLN A 540 2.18 8.69 -0.30
N ILE A 541 3.27 8.46 0.45
CA ILE A 541 4.56 8.06 -0.13
C ILE A 541 4.53 6.67 -0.78
N GLY A 542 3.65 5.78 -0.40
CA GLY A 542 3.50 4.45 -1.00
C GLY A 542 2.78 4.43 -2.35
N GLY A 543 2.37 5.60 -2.90
CA GLY A 543 1.84 5.72 -4.27
C GLY A 543 0.34 5.62 -4.43
N GLY A 544 -0.38 5.23 -3.39
CA GLY A 544 -1.84 5.14 -3.40
C GLY A 544 -2.55 6.49 -3.18
N LEU A 545 -3.78 6.60 -3.66
CA LEU A 545 -4.66 7.76 -3.49
C LEU A 545 -5.96 7.36 -2.78
N GLY A 546 -6.24 7.98 -1.63
CA GLY A 546 -7.52 7.90 -0.92
C GLY A 546 -8.47 9.02 -1.35
N PHE A 547 -9.76 8.72 -1.39
CA PHE A 547 -10.83 9.68 -1.62
C PHE A 547 -11.89 9.58 -0.52
N TYR A 548 -12.20 10.70 0.09
CA TYR A 548 -13.21 10.84 1.13
C TYR A 548 -14.23 11.88 0.70
N SER A 549 -15.44 11.45 0.41
CA SER A 549 -16.53 12.38 0.15
C SER A 549 -17.12 12.87 1.47
N SER A 550 -17.34 14.18 1.54
CA SER A 550 -18.09 14.79 2.64
C SER A 550 -19.61 14.61 2.50
N ASP A 551 -20.04 13.99 1.42
CA ASP A 551 -21.38 13.46 1.40
C ASP A 551 -21.60 12.83 2.76
N THR A 552 -22.52 13.41 3.54
CA THR A 552 -23.12 12.57 4.54
C THR A 552 -23.48 11.31 3.76
N ILE A 553 -22.61 10.31 3.82
CA ILE A 553 -23.18 9.00 3.97
C ILE A 553 -24.17 9.31 5.07
N ILE A 554 -25.43 9.54 4.71
CA ILE A 554 -26.48 9.19 5.62
C ILE A 554 -26.01 7.82 5.96
N SER A 555 -25.30 7.70 7.12
CA SER A 555 -25.06 6.40 7.70
C SER A 555 -26.48 5.92 7.73
N VAL A 556 -26.79 5.08 6.74
CA VAL A 556 -28.06 4.39 6.75
C VAL A 556 -27.91 3.76 8.06
N ASN A 557 -28.61 4.34 9.03
CA ASN A 557 -28.54 3.91 10.41
C ASN A 557 -28.47 2.42 10.29
N GLU A 558 -27.34 1.77 10.53
CA GLU A 558 -27.23 0.30 10.44
C GLU A 558 -28.36 -0.31 11.25
N THR A 559 -28.85 0.46 12.24
CA THR A 559 -30.07 0.19 12.99
C THR A 559 -31.34 0.14 12.14
N LEU A 560 -31.45 0.82 10.99
CA LEU A 560 -32.65 0.77 10.14
C LEU A 560 -32.70 -0.48 9.25
N PHE A 561 -31.57 -1.16 9.04
CA PHE A 561 -31.46 -2.34 8.17
C PHE A 561 -30.81 -3.54 8.85
N ASN A 562 -30.63 -3.49 10.18
CA ASN A 562 -30.13 -4.63 10.99
C ASN A 562 -31.08 -5.84 10.95
N ASP A 563 -32.30 -5.67 10.51
CA ASP A 563 -33.30 -6.74 10.37
C ASP A 563 -33.34 -7.38 8.99
N ILE A 564 -32.47 -6.93 8.04
CA ILE A 564 -32.33 -7.59 6.73
C ILE A 564 -31.64 -8.95 6.91
N GLN A 565 -32.36 -10.00 6.55
CA GLN A 565 -31.84 -11.37 6.63
C GLN A 565 -31.83 -12.03 5.26
N VAL A 566 -30.79 -12.84 5.04
CA VAL A 566 -30.61 -13.60 3.81
C VAL A 566 -30.27 -15.03 4.18
N TYR A 567 -31.14 -15.96 3.84
CA TYR A 567 -30.99 -17.36 4.25
C TYR A 567 -31.61 -18.33 3.26
N PRO A 568 -31.12 -19.59 3.22
CA PRO A 568 -29.86 -20.01 3.81
C PRO A 568 -28.68 -19.34 3.09
N ASN A 569 -27.55 -19.15 3.78
CA ASN A 569 -26.29 -18.70 3.18
C ASN A 569 -25.15 -19.47 3.88
N PRO A 570 -24.50 -20.44 3.22
CA PRO A 570 -24.63 -20.82 1.81
C PRO A 570 -26.02 -21.35 1.40
N ALA A 571 -26.39 -21.05 0.14
CA ALA A 571 -27.64 -21.48 -0.47
C ALA A 571 -27.40 -22.48 -1.61
N SER A 572 -28.33 -23.41 -1.85
CA SER A 572 -28.19 -24.39 -2.94
C SER A 572 -29.25 -24.23 -4.03
N THR A 573 -30.52 -24.31 -3.70
CA THR A 573 -31.62 -24.26 -4.68
C THR A 573 -32.43 -23.01 -4.62
N GLN A 574 -32.51 -22.38 -3.46
CA GLN A 574 -33.32 -21.22 -3.21
C GLN A 574 -32.68 -20.32 -2.14
N LEU A 575 -32.79 -19.02 -2.34
CA LEU A 575 -32.38 -17.99 -1.40
C LEU A 575 -33.60 -17.18 -0.97
N THR A 576 -33.78 -16.97 0.31
CA THR A 576 -34.79 -16.09 0.87
C THR A 576 -34.14 -14.78 1.28
N ILE A 577 -34.68 -13.66 0.80
CA ILE A 577 -34.25 -12.32 1.18
C ILE A 577 -35.41 -11.67 1.93
N ASP A 578 -35.25 -11.45 3.24
CA ASP A 578 -36.13 -10.63 4.06
C ASP A 578 -35.54 -9.21 4.12
N ALA A 579 -36.14 -8.27 3.41
CA ALA A 579 -35.69 -6.91 3.32
C ALA A 579 -36.00 -6.07 4.57
N GLY A 580 -36.47 -6.71 5.64
CA GLY A 580 -36.68 -6.09 6.93
C GLY A 580 -37.93 -5.21 7.03
N SER A 581 -38.05 -4.48 8.13
CA SER A 581 -39.20 -3.62 8.42
C SER A 581 -39.35 -2.44 7.44
N ASN A 582 -38.23 -1.98 6.88
CA ASN A 582 -38.17 -0.85 5.94
C ASN A 582 -38.12 -1.28 4.47
N TRP A 583 -38.65 -2.45 4.14
CA TRP A 583 -38.62 -3.04 2.79
C TRP A 583 -39.20 -2.13 1.69
N ASN A 584 -40.12 -1.26 2.03
CA ASN A 584 -40.77 -0.31 1.11
C ASN A 584 -39.83 0.81 0.62
N THR A 585 -38.67 0.99 1.24
CA THR A 585 -37.60 1.90 0.78
C THR A 585 -36.68 1.24 -0.23
N VAL A 586 -36.72 -0.10 -0.33
CA VAL A 586 -35.91 -0.88 -1.27
C VAL A 586 -36.64 -0.95 -2.61
N SER A 587 -36.06 -0.36 -3.65
CA SER A 587 -36.70 -0.31 -4.97
C SER A 587 -36.50 -1.61 -5.78
N ALA A 588 -35.33 -2.25 -5.64
CA ALA A 588 -35.01 -3.49 -6.30
C ALA A 588 -33.91 -4.28 -5.54
N LEU A 589 -33.91 -5.59 -5.73
CA LEU A 589 -32.84 -6.48 -5.33
C LEU A 589 -32.02 -6.85 -6.58
N GLU A 590 -30.71 -6.84 -6.45
CA GLU A 590 -29.79 -7.17 -7.55
C GLU A 590 -28.68 -8.10 -7.05
N LEU A 591 -28.34 -9.13 -7.82
CA LEU A 591 -27.18 -9.99 -7.59
C LEU A 591 -26.13 -9.71 -8.64
N TYR A 592 -24.91 -9.55 -8.18
CA TYR A 592 -23.71 -9.35 -8.98
C TYR A 592 -22.75 -10.50 -8.78
N ASP A 593 -22.09 -10.94 -9.83
CA ASP A 593 -20.92 -11.82 -9.71
C ASP A 593 -19.67 -11.03 -9.28
N LEU A 594 -18.58 -11.72 -8.99
CA LEU A 594 -17.34 -11.07 -8.54
C LEU A 594 -16.68 -10.17 -9.61
N SER A 595 -17.07 -10.32 -10.88
CA SER A 595 -16.63 -9.40 -11.95
C SER A 595 -17.45 -8.09 -12.01
N GLY A 596 -18.37 -7.89 -11.07
CA GLY A 596 -19.28 -6.73 -11.04
C GLY A 596 -20.42 -6.81 -12.05
N ARG A 597 -20.55 -7.92 -12.79
CA ARG A 597 -21.65 -8.11 -13.75
C ARG A 597 -22.94 -8.46 -13.02
N ARG A 598 -24.01 -7.70 -13.26
CA ARG A 598 -25.34 -8.02 -12.73
C ARG A 598 -25.88 -9.29 -13.36
N VAL A 599 -26.09 -10.34 -12.54
CA VAL A 599 -26.57 -11.66 -12.97
C VAL A 599 -28.07 -11.85 -12.73
N TRP A 600 -28.66 -11.02 -11.85
CA TRP A 600 -30.11 -11.07 -11.57
C TRP A 600 -30.60 -9.74 -10.98
N SER A 601 -31.87 -9.42 -11.23
CA SER A 601 -32.52 -8.25 -10.63
C SER A 601 -34.04 -8.48 -10.54
N GLU A 602 -34.63 -8.08 -9.43
CA GLU A 602 -36.08 -8.12 -9.20
C GLU A 602 -36.55 -6.87 -8.42
N ARG A 603 -37.70 -6.31 -8.79
CA ARG A 603 -38.31 -5.21 -8.02
C ARG A 603 -38.91 -5.75 -6.73
N VAL A 604 -38.70 -5.02 -5.65
CA VAL A 604 -39.28 -5.36 -4.34
C VAL A 604 -40.74 -5.03 -4.30
N ASN A 605 -41.58 -6.04 -4.19
CA ASN A 605 -43.03 -5.90 -4.09
C ASN A 605 -43.59 -6.41 -2.75
N ALA A 606 -42.74 -7.01 -1.94
CA ALA A 606 -43.05 -7.58 -0.62
C ALA A 606 -41.79 -7.59 0.25
N ARG A 607 -41.96 -7.67 1.55
CA ARG A 607 -40.85 -7.77 2.51
C ARG A 607 -39.94 -8.98 2.24
N ILE A 608 -40.51 -10.11 1.86
CA ILE A 608 -39.77 -11.34 1.60
C ILE A 608 -39.78 -11.65 0.11
N THR A 609 -38.59 -11.85 -0.45
CA THR A 609 -38.38 -12.24 -1.85
C THR A 609 -37.68 -13.61 -1.88
N LEU A 610 -38.18 -14.52 -2.72
CA LEU A 610 -37.59 -15.85 -2.93
C LEU A 610 -36.89 -15.91 -4.27
N VAL A 611 -35.60 -16.15 -4.26
CA VAL A 611 -34.78 -16.26 -5.47
C VAL A 611 -34.50 -17.73 -5.78
N ASN A 612 -34.89 -18.18 -6.97
CA ASN A 612 -34.54 -19.51 -7.44
C ASN A 612 -33.11 -19.52 -7.99
N LEU A 613 -32.26 -20.38 -7.43
CA LEU A 613 -30.83 -20.45 -7.74
C LEU A 613 -30.47 -21.50 -8.80
N SER A 614 -31.42 -22.23 -9.36
CA SER A 614 -31.16 -23.34 -10.30
C SER A 614 -30.40 -22.95 -11.57
N ASN A 615 -30.34 -21.67 -11.90
CA ASN A 615 -29.63 -21.13 -13.07
C ASN A 615 -28.33 -20.38 -12.71
N PHE A 616 -27.92 -20.45 -11.44
CA PHE A 616 -26.70 -19.81 -10.97
C PHE A 616 -25.59 -20.87 -10.85
N SER A 617 -24.38 -20.49 -11.23
CA SER A 617 -23.20 -21.30 -10.97
C SER A 617 -22.84 -21.27 -9.48
N GLU A 618 -22.17 -22.30 -9.00
CA GLU A 618 -21.52 -22.21 -7.68
C GLU A 618 -20.57 -21.03 -7.65
N GLY A 619 -20.52 -20.33 -6.53
CA GLY A 619 -19.66 -19.17 -6.38
C GLY A 619 -20.17 -18.15 -5.37
N ILE A 620 -19.43 -17.06 -5.29
CA ILE A 620 -19.75 -15.90 -4.46
C ILE A 620 -20.45 -14.84 -5.30
N TYR A 621 -21.49 -14.28 -4.73
CA TYR A 621 -22.27 -13.20 -5.33
C TYR A 621 -22.47 -12.07 -4.32
N ILE A 622 -22.63 -10.85 -4.80
CA ILE A 622 -22.97 -9.68 -3.98
C ILE A 622 -24.44 -9.33 -4.20
N LEU A 623 -25.22 -9.42 -3.16
CA LEU A 623 -26.59 -8.91 -3.13
C LEU A 623 -26.58 -7.41 -2.82
N LYS A 624 -27.16 -6.62 -3.71
CA LYS A 624 -27.38 -5.18 -3.53
C LYS A 624 -28.89 -4.91 -3.37
N LEU A 625 -29.24 -4.10 -2.38
CA LEU A 625 -30.58 -3.60 -2.18
C LEU A 625 -30.65 -2.15 -2.66
N ASN A 626 -31.22 -1.93 -3.86
CA ASN A 626 -31.30 -0.59 -4.45
C ASN A 626 -32.22 0.35 -3.65
N GLY A 627 -31.78 1.58 -3.45
CA GLY A 627 -32.39 2.53 -2.52
C GLY A 627 -31.76 2.47 -1.12
N THR A 628 -30.73 1.62 -0.93
CA THR A 628 -30.03 1.48 0.34
C THR A 628 -28.52 1.27 0.09
N ALA A 629 -27.70 1.49 1.09
CA ALA A 629 -26.25 1.17 1.03
C ALA A 629 -25.96 -0.32 1.30
N VAL A 630 -26.99 -1.14 1.56
CA VAL A 630 -26.80 -2.53 2.00
C VAL A 630 -26.24 -3.40 0.89
N ARG A 631 -25.14 -4.10 1.22
CA ARG A 631 -24.52 -5.16 0.42
C ARG A 631 -24.38 -6.40 1.29
N LYS A 632 -24.72 -7.57 0.75
CA LYS A 632 -24.59 -8.85 1.45
C LYS A 632 -23.88 -9.86 0.56
N LYS A 633 -22.86 -10.52 1.09
CA LYS A 633 -22.19 -11.65 0.44
C LYS A 633 -23.12 -12.87 0.44
N ILE A 634 -23.33 -13.47 -0.71
CA ILE A 634 -24.12 -14.68 -0.91
C ILE A 634 -23.19 -15.77 -1.43
N VAL A 635 -23.23 -16.91 -0.80
CA VAL A 635 -22.49 -18.11 -1.24
C VAL A 635 -23.48 -19.11 -1.82
N ILE A 636 -23.31 -19.49 -3.10
CA ILE A 636 -24.12 -20.51 -3.76
C ILE A 636 -23.29 -21.79 -3.87
N ARG A 637 -23.81 -22.91 -3.33
CA ARG A 637 -23.20 -24.24 -3.42
C ARG A 637 -24.28 -25.21 -3.88
N ASN A 638 -24.07 -25.88 -5.01
CA ASN A 638 -24.99 -26.88 -5.59
C ASN A 638 -24.78 -28.28 -4.97
#